data_cec57e9948aa6306c995386a23821ad0
#
_entry.id   cec57e9948aa6306c995386a23821ad0
#
_cell.length_a   1.000
_cell.length_b   1.000
_cell.length_c   1.000
_cell.angle_alpha   90.00
_cell.angle_beta   90.00
_cell.angle_gamma   90.00
#
_symmetry.space_group_name_H-M   'P 1'
#
loop_
_entity.id
_entity.type
_entity.pdbx_description
1 polymer ?
#
loop_
_entity_poly.entity_id
_entity_poly.type
_entity_poly.pdbx_seq_one_letter_code
_entity_poly.pdbx_strand_id
1 'polypeptide(L)'
;MITKMKIWFLTGEFAPDFGGGIGTYVENCAKMFAQAGDDVTVIVRSINGNKEEIAKEGYRIVRFQQGEGEYYSYLGYDNALAYQYYEVIMNLIDKYGKPDILEMQEYNAYGQYIIQNKLMLNEKLKDIPLVVHLHTPSFETLKINQFTTYEAPFYWIGEMEKFCIKGADALVCPSQFLADKLQYLVEDKIKVINLPFDIDKKEIEKYEKNNPYKSDKKTILYFGRTEYRKGVIQMLKGAEKLWEKGLDFKIKIIGGDTKLESKGTFIGEELKKKYAKYIENGNLEMLNSIPHLDLIPHILSATALAIPSLYENFPNTCIYSMWLGKPVLVSKSGGQAEMVEESGKNGIIFDWDKEGDFEEKLEQILAMSDEELQKMGNNAKERINELCNMDTNLKLRREFFEDVIKNKNKAKTKFPFVEEMPKSDYIKTYEGQKDLLSVVIPYYNLGKTLPETIESIKETEYKNYEIIIVNDGSTDEESLEVLKKYENDDKIKIINIENKGLANARNVGAEAARGEFVAFIDADDKVDKTFYGRAIDILHQYKNVSYVYSWVQYFEGSQAVWPTFNVHIPYLLCANMLAAFVVIRKNDFLNFGKNRIMMEYGMEDYDGWVSLAENGCLGVSIPEKLNLYRVRKDSMSRQFNKKMRIYLYQISRQGHEKIFEKYSKDIYMLLLTNGQPFYWNNPTTPVYLPTNDNTNVQVDDRIYRLEKILNTFPGKVARKIYRGLRKIKHAIKK
;
A
#
# COMPACT_ATOMS: atom_id res chain seq x y z
N MET A 1 2.17 40.48 -1.06
CA MET A 1 3.00 39.67 -0.14
C MET A 1 2.66 38.23 -0.41
N ILE A 2 3.64 37.37 -0.74
CA ILE A 2 3.44 35.96 -0.91
C ILE A 2 3.14 35.38 0.49
N THR A 3 1.97 34.79 0.67
CA THR A 3 1.57 34.22 1.98
C THR A 3 2.49 33.04 2.31
N LYS A 4 3.15 33.10 3.46
CA LYS A 4 3.99 32.00 3.96
C LYS A 4 3.11 30.75 4.18
N MET A 5 3.52 29.61 3.61
CA MET A 5 2.82 28.33 3.77
C MET A 5 3.55 27.43 4.76
N LYS A 6 2.78 26.61 5.49
CA LYS A 6 3.30 25.54 6.34
C LYS A 6 3.14 24.20 5.60
N ILE A 7 4.25 23.68 5.09
CA ILE A 7 4.29 22.53 4.20
C ILE A 7 4.96 21.36 4.89
N TRP A 8 4.29 20.21 4.94
CA TRP A 8 4.86 18.97 5.44
C TRP A 8 5.06 17.97 4.31
N PHE A 9 6.26 17.38 4.24
CA PHE A 9 6.60 16.27 3.34
C PHE A 9 6.77 15.00 4.14
N LEU A 10 6.00 13.96 3.80
CA LEU A 10 6.12 12.62 4.37
C LEU A 10 6.82 11.73 3.36
N THR A 11 7.93 11.09 3.75
CA THR A 11 8.73 10.26 2.86
C THR A 11 9.32 9.03 3.55
N GLY A 12 9.46 7.93 2.79
CA GLY A 12 10.18 6.74 3.24
C GLY A 12 11.69 6.79 3.03
N GLU A 13 12.18 7.76 2.20
CA GLU A 13 13.57 7.88 1.81
C GLU A 13 14.07 9.30 2.11
N PHE A 14 15.13 9.43 2.91
CA PHE A 14 15.84 10.69 3.14
C PHE A 14 17.23 10.41 3.72
N ALA A 15 18.27 11.03 3.14
CA ALA A 15 19.64 10.86 3.59
C ALA A 15 19.82 11.31 5.06
N PRO A 16 20.74 10.71 5.86
CA PRO A 16 21.66 9.63 5.49
C PRO A 16 21.09 8.22 5.66
N ASP A 17 19.93 8.03 6.32
CA ASP A 17 19.41 6.70 6.68
C ASP A 17 18.98 5.89 5.44
N PHE A 18 18.29 6.56 4.51
CA PHE A 18 17.78 5.93 3.29
C PHE A 18 18.02 6.86 2.11
N GLY A 19 18.65 6.36 1.05
CA GLY A 19 18.88 7.08 -0.18
C GLY A 19 18.00 6.58 -1.31
N GLY A 20 17.64 7.47 -2.25
CA GLY A 20 16.87 7.12 -3.44
C GLY A 20 16.40 8.35 -4.18
N GLY A 21 15.71 8.12 -5.30
CA GLY A 21 15.17 9.20 -6.14
C GLY A 21 14.11 10.04 -5.44
N ILE A 22 13.29 9.40 -4.62
CA ILE A 22 12.25 10.06 -3.82
C ILE A 22 12.88 11.00 -2.79
N GLY A 23 13.92 10.50 -2.08
CA GLY A 23 14.65 11.32 -1.09
C GLY A 23 15.27 12.56 -1.71
N THR A 24 15.90 12.44 -2.87
CA THR A 24 16.47 13.59 -3.63
C THR A 24 15.38 14.58 -4.00
N TYR A 25 14.23 14.11 -4.47
CA TYR A 25 13.09 14.98 -4.79
C TYR A 25 12.62 15.76 -3.56
N VAL A 26 12.36 15.08 -2.44
CA VAL A 26 11.86 15.71 -1.20
C VAL A 26 12.88 16.73 -0.67
N GLU A 27 14.19 16.41 -0.72
CA GLU A 27 15.24 17.31 -0.30
C GLU A 27 15.27 18.61 -1.14
N ASN A 28 15.20 18.48 -2.47
CA ASN A 28 15.18 19.66 -3.36
C ASN A 28 13.91 20.50 -3.15
N CYS A 29 12.74 19.89 -2.99
CA CYS A 29 11.52 20.60 -2.65
C CYS A 29 11.61 21.31 -1.29
N ALA A 30 12.11 20.64 -0.26
CA ALA A 30 12.26 21.22 1.07
C ALA A 30 13.20 22.44 1.06
N LYS A 31 14.35 22.33 0.39
CA LYS A 31 15.29 23.43 0.18
C LYS A 31 14.62 24.61 -0.55
N MET A 32 13.97 24.32 -1.67
CA MET A 32 13.31 25.32 -2.52
C MET A 32 12.26 26.13 -1.76
N PHE A 33 11.35 25.48 -1.06
CA PHE A 33 10.31 26.15 -0.28
C PHE A 33 10.87 26.87 0.95
N ALA A 34 11.83 26.30 1.67
CA ALA A 34 12.46 26.94 2.82
C ALA A 34 13.22 28.20 2.43
N GLN A 35 13.96 28.19 1.31
CA GLN A 35 14.64 29.35 0.77
C GLN A 35 13.67 30.45 0.31
N ALA A 36 12.47 30.07 -0.09
CA ALA A 36 11.38 31.02 -0.42
C ALA A 36 10.64 31.53 0.83
N GLY A 37 11.03 31.12 2.05
CA GLY A 37 10.52 31.62 3.33
C GLY A 37 9.37 30.82 3.94
N ASP A 38 9.00 29.67 3.38
CA ASP A 38 7.95 28.80 3.90
C ASP A 38 8.40 28.03 5.16
N ASP A 39 7.44 27.56 5.97
CA ASP A 39 7.68 26.68 7.14
C ASP A 39 7.60 25.22 6.68
N VAL A 40 8.76 24.61 6.45
CA VAL A 40 8.84 23.28 5.86
C VAL A 40 9.27 22.25 6.89
N THR A 41 8.57 21.10 6.94
CA THR A 41 8.93 19.95 7.76
C THR A 41 8.96 18.68 6.90
N VAL A 42 10.08 17.95 6.95
CA VAL A 42 10.24 16.62 6.36
C VAL A 42 10.08 15.57 7.45
N ILE A 43 9.19 14.62 7.25
CA ILE A 43 8.90 13.53 8.20
C ILE A 43 9.35 12.22 7.56
N VAL A 44 10.29 11.52 8.22
CA VAL A 44 10.92 10.32 7.67
C VAL A 44 11.22 9.30 8.75
N ARG A 45 11.10 8.02 8.40
CA ARG A 45 11.52 6.89 9.24
C ARG A 45 13.04 6.86 9.44
N SER A 46 13.50 6.29 10.54
CA SER A 46 14.92 6.09 10.86
C SER A 46 15.17 4.72 11.48
N ILE A 47 16.38 4.19 11.30
CA ILE A 47 16.89 3.01 12.01
C ILE A 47 17.83 3.39 13.15
N ASN A 48 18.15 4.68 13.30
CA ASN A 48 19.15 5.22 14.21
C ASN A 48 18.51 5.99 15.39
N GLY A 49 17.22 5.82 15.63
CA GLY A 49 16.49 6.47 16.73
C GLY A 49 15.69 7.69 16.29
N ASN A 50 14.98 8.25 17.28
CA ASN A 50 14.20 9.47 17.11
C ASN A 50 15.14 10.68 17.11
N LYS A 51 14.98 11.58 16.14
CA LYS A 51 15.77 12.82 16.05
C LYS A 51 14.96 13.92 15.39
N GLU A 52 15.07 15.12 15.92
CA GLU A 52 14.57 16.33 15.29
C GLU A 52 15.73 17.30 15.09
N GLU A 53 15.86 17.82 13.88
CA GLU A 53 16.96 18.72 13.50
C GLU A 53 16.48 19.79 12.52
N ILE A 54 17.20 20.92 12.48
CA ILE A 54 17.00 21.96 11.46
C ILE A 54 18.14 21.84 10.46
N ALA A 55 17.77 21.63 9.19
CA ALA A 55 18.74 21.61 8.10
C ALA A 55 19.40 22.99 7.92
N LYS A 56 20.58 23.03 7.29
CA LYS A 56 21.32 24.26 6.99
C LYS A 56 20.46 25.29 6.22
N GLU A 57 19.59 24.80 5.37
CA GLU A 57 18.67 25.57 4.54
C GLU A 57 17.42 26.05 5.29
N GLY A 58 17.28 25.72 6.58
CA GLY A 58 16.26 26.25 7.48
C GLY A 58 14.98 25.41 7.59
N TYR A 59 14.86 24.26 6.94
CA TYR A 59 13.71 23.36 7.11
C TYR A 59 13.93 22.36 8.24
N ARG A 60 12.82 21.91 8.87
CA ARG A 60 12.84 20.89 9.94
C ARG A 60 12.85 19.48 9.37
N ILE A 61 13.63 18.60 9.98
CA ILE A 61 13.62 17.17 9.70
C ILE A 61 13.22 16.42 10.98
N VAL A 62 12.16 15.64 10.91
CA VAL A 62 11.68 14.77 11.98
C VAL A 62 11.93 13.34 11.59
N ARG A 63 12.90 12.71 12.26
CA ARG A 63 13.23 11.29 12.12
C ARG A 63 12.60 10.52 13.27
N PHE A 64 11.87 9.45 12.98
CA PHE A 64 11.30 8.58 14.00
C PHE A 64 11.84 7.16 13.87
N GLN A 65 12.10 6.51 15.02
CA GLN A 65 12.53 5.12 15.05
C GLN A 65 11.41 4.22 14.51
N GLN A 66 11.66 3.55 13.40
CA GLN A 66 10.70 2.58 12.84
C GLN A 66 10.65 1.30 13.69
N GLY A 67 9.51 0.60 13.68
CA GLY A 67 9.35 -0.68 14.37
C GLY A 67 8.91 -0.54 15.84
N GLU A 68 8.52 0.64 16.28
CA GLU A 68 7.96 0.89 17.60
C GLU A 68 6.43 0.95 17.56
N GLY A 69 5.77 0.33 18.55
CA GLY A 69 4.33 0.29 18.70
C GLY A 69 3.77 -1.13 18.75
N GLU A 70 2.69 -1.34 19.51
CA GLU A 70 2.05 -2.64 19.66
C GLU A 70 1.44 -3.18 18.35
N TYR A 71 1.03 -2.27 17.45
CA TYR A 71 0.40 -2.60 16.17
C TYR A 71 1.33 -3.37 15.21
N TYR A 72 2.66 -3.35 15.41
CA TYR A 72 3.59 -4.23 14.68
C TYR A 72 3.35 -5.71 14.98
N SER A 73 2.70 -6.05 16.09
CA SER A 73 2.40 -7.43 16.43
C SER A 73 1.19 -8.02 15.68
N TYR A 74 0.32 -7.17 15.11
CA TYR A 74 -0.91 -7.61 14.44
C TYR A 74 -1.18 -7.02 13.05
N LEU A 75 -0.55 -5.91 12.65
CA LEU A 75 -0.74 -5.33 11.31
C LEU A 75 0.21 -5.90 10.24
N GLY A 76 1.31 -6.55 10.65
CA GLY A 76 2.43 -6.82 9.76
C GLY A 76 3.27 -5.56 9.51
N TYR A 77 4.51 -5.73 9.02
CA TYR A 77 5.51 -4.65 9.03
C TYR A 77 5.08 -3.42 8.23
N ASP A 78 4.65 -3.59 6.98
CA ASP A 78 4.38 -2.45 6.08
C ASP A 78 3.14 -1.66 6.49
N ASN A 79 2.06 -2.36 6.86
CA ASN A 79 0.87 -1.71 7.42
C ASN A 79 1.15 -1.02 8.75
N ALA A 80 1.94 -1.66 9.63
CA ALA A 80 2.31 -1.10 10.92
C ALA A 80 3.16 0.17 10.74
N LEU A 81 4.08 0.18 9.76
CA LEU A 81 4.87 1.37 9.46
C LEU A 81 3.99 2.51 8.93
N ALA A 82 3.04 2.22 8.04
CA ALA A 82 2.07 3.23 7.59
C ALA A 82 1.21 3.77 8.75
N TYR A 83 0.82 2.91 9.70
CA TYR A 83 0.12 3.33 10.92
C TYR A 83 1.01 4.18 11.84
N GLN A 84 2.28 3.84 11.95
CA GLN A 84 3.25 4.63 12.72
C GLN A 84 3.43 6.05 12.14
N TYR A 85 3.47 6.19 10.81
CA TYR A 85 3.45 7.52 10.18
C TYR A 85 2.21 8.33 10.58
N TYR A 86 1.03 7.71 10.62
CA TYR A 86 -0.19 8.36 11.10
C TYR A 86 -0.04 8.86 12.54
N GLU A 87 0.44 8.03 13.47
CA GLU A 87 0.65 8.44 14.86
C GLU A 87 1.67 9.59 15.00
N VAL A 88 2.76 9.54 14.23
CA VAL A 88 3.76 10.61 14.20
C VAL A 88 3.13 11.92 13.71
N ILE A 89 2.34 11.89 12.64
CA ILE A 89 1.62 13.07 12.13
C ILE A 89 0.66 13.61 13.18
N MET A 90 -0.10 12.78 13.89
CA MET A 90 -1.01 13.22 14.95
C MET A 90 -0.27 13.92 16.08
N ASN A 91 0.86 13.38 16.52
CA ASN A 91 1.72 13.99 17.54
C ASN A 91 2.33 15.32 17.08
N LEU A 92 2.72 15.42 15.81
CA LEU A 92 3.26 16.66 15.25
C LEU A 92 2.19 17.74 15.10
N ILE A 93 0.95 17.38 14.78
CA ILE A 93 -0.19 18.31 14.79
C ILE A 93 -0.42 18.88 16.19
N ASP A 94 -0.34 18.06 17.22
CA ASP A 94 -0.48 18.52 18.62
C ASP A 94 0.68 19.44 19.03
N LYS A 95 1.90 19.13 18.57
CA LYS A 95 3.11 19.90 18.92
C LYS A 95 3.24 21.21 18.15
N TYR A 96 2.95 21.19 16.86
CA TYR A 96 3.25 22.30 15.95
C TYR A 96 2.02 22.93 15.28
N GLY A 97 0.81 22.36 15.52
CA GLY A 97 -0.41 22.73 14.81
C GLY A 97 -0.47 22.14 13.38
N LYS A 98 -1.66 22.22 12.78
CA LYS A 98 -1.94 21.69 11.45
C LYS A 98 -1.06 22.34 10.38
N PRO A 99 -0.54 21.59 9.38
CA PRO A 99 0.03 22.16 8.17
C PRO A 99 -1.06 22.72 7.26
N ASP A 100 -0.68 23.64 6.38
CA ASP A 100 -1.57 24.11 5.30
C ASP A 100 -1.72 23.03 4.22
N ILE A 101 -0.69 22.21 4.04
CA ILE A 101 -0.67 21.10 3.10
C ILE A 101 0.27 19.98 3.57
N LEU A 102 -0.12 18.73 3.34
CA LEU A 102 0.70 17.54 3.57
C LEU A 102 0.87 16.80 2.25
N GLU A 103 2.11 16.78 1.74
CA GLU A 103 2.48 15.99 0.57
C GLU A 103 3.13 14.66 1.00
N MET A 104 2.74 13.58 0.35
CA MET A 104 3.25 12.23 0.57
C MET A 104 3.45 11.50 -0.77
N GLN A 105 4.23 10.43 -0.78
CA GLN A 105 4.43 9.60 -1.96
C GLN A 105 3.49 8.41 -1.94
N GLU A 106 3.09 7.93 -3.14
CA GLU A 106 2.31 6.70 -3.28
C GLU A 106 3.13 5.47 -2.92
N TYR A 107 4.43 5.44 -3.25
CA TYR A 107 5.31 4.29 -3.11
C TYR A 107 5.34 3.75 -1.67
N ASN A 108 5.05 2.45 -1.52
CA ASN A 108 4.86 1.76 -0.24
C ASN A 108 3.71 2.31 0.63
N ALA A 109 2.87 3.20 0.11
CA ALA A 109 1.63 3.67 0.74
C ALA A 109 1.77 4.15 2.20
N TYR A 110 2.87 4.81 2.57
CA TYR A 110 3.06 5.28 3.96
C TYR A 110 1.98 6.27 4.42
N GLY A 111 1.27 6.92 3.49
CA GLY A 111 0.12 7.79 3.76
C GLY A 111 -1.21 7.08 3.99
N GLN A 112 -1.27 5.75 3.88
CA GLN A 112 -2.51 4.96 3.93
C GLN A 112 -3.43 5.33 5.10
N TYR A 113 -2.93 5.29 6.32
CA TYR A 113 -3.76 5.55 7.51
C TYR A 113 -4.04 7.02 7.76
N ILE A 114 -3.23 7.93 7.20
CA ILE A 114 -3.51 9.37 7.23
C ILE A 114 -4.73 9.66 6.35
N ILE A 115 -4.73 9.13 5.12
CA ILE A 115 -5.84 9.25 4.17
C ILE A 115 -7.09 8.54 4.72
N GLN A 116 -6.95 7.30 5.22
CA GLN A 116 -8.05 6.54 5.81
C GLN A 116 -8.71 7.32 6.96
N ASN A 117 -7.92 7.82 7.92
CA ASN A 117 -8.47 8.57 9.05
C ASN A 117 -9.09 9.90 8.65
N LYS A 118 -8.54 10.60 7.64
CA LYS A 118 -9.21 11.77 7.07
C LYS A 118 -10.57 11.42 6.50
N LEU A 119 -10.65 10.33 5.71
CA LEU A 119 -11.91 9.83 5.14
C LEU A 119 -12.88 9.32 6.22
N MET A 120 -12.37 8.85 7.37
CA MET A 120 -13.18 8.51 8.56
C MET A 120 -13.52 9.74 9.42
N LEU A 121 -13.44 10.94 8.85
CA LEU A 121 -13.85 12.22 9.43
C LEU A 121 -13.10 12.60 10.72
N ASN A 122 -11.83 12.19 10.84
CA ASN A 122 -10.99 12.55 11.98
C ASN A 122 -10.85 14.07 12.07
N GLU A 123 -11.22 14.66 13.22
CA GLU A 123 -11.27 16.11 13.45
C GLU A 123 -9.94 16.85 13.24
N LYS A 124 -8.81 16.18 13.48
CA LYS A 124 -7.49 16.79 13.27
C LYS A 124 -7.08 16.80 11.80
N LEU A 125 -7.55 15.83 11.00
CA LEU A 125 -7.12 15.63 9.61
C LEU A 125 -8.10 16.16 8.57
N LYS A 126 -9.40 16.27 8.89
CA LYS A 126 -10.46 16.55 7.91
C LYS A 126 -10.20 17.80 7.04
N ASP A 127 -9.57 18.84 7.61
CA ASP A 127 -9.31 20.12 6.94
C ASP A 127 -7.90 20.23 6.33
N ILE A 128 -7.05 19.22 6.47
CA ILE A 128 -5.69 19.24 5.93
C ILE A 128 -5.74 18.71 4.50
N PRO A 129 -5.37 19.50 3.47
CA PRO A 129 -5.21 19.01 2.11
C PRO A 129 -4.11 17.95 2.02
N LEU A 130 -4.43 16.79 1.45
CA LEU A 130 -3.52 15.67 1.26
C LEU A 130 -3.17 15.54 -0.21
N VAL A 131 -1.91 15.79 -0.56
CA VAL A 131 -1.37 15.63 -1.91
C VAL A 131 -0.57 14.35 -1.99
N VAL A 132 -0.80 13.54 -3.03
CA VAL A 132 0.07 12.40 -3.33
C VAL A 132 0.89 12.71 -4.58
N HIS A 133 2.23 12.71 -4.40
CA HIS A 133 3.18 12.82 -5.49
C HIS A 133 3.54 11.43 -6.01
N LEU A 134 3.24 11.20 -7.29
CA LEU A 134 3.43 9.90 -7.95
C LEU A 134 4.86 9.78 -8.48
N HIS A 135 5.58 8.76 -8.01
CA HIS A 135 6.94 8.46 -8.46
C HIS A 135 7.00 7.26 -9.37
N THR A 136 6.56 6.13 -8.91
CA THR A 136 6.31 4.89 -9.67
C THR A 136 5.79 3.85 -8.69
N PRO A 137 4.51 3.49 -8.73
CA PRO A 137 3.92 2.55 -7.78
C PRO A 137 4.59 1.18 -7.80
N SER A 138 4.66 0.52 -6.65
CA SER A 138 5.28 -0.81 -6.54
C SER A 138 4.55 -1.85 -7.37
N PHE A 139 3.21 -1.78 -7.47
CA PHE A 139 2.43 -2.72 -8.27
C PHE A 139 2.77 -2.68 -9.78
N GLU A 140 3.26 -1.54 -10.31
CA GLU A 140 3.77 -1.46 -11.69
C GLU A 140 5.21 -1.97 -11.79
N THR A 141 6.09 -1.55 -10.86
CA THR A 141 7.51 -1.95 -10.90
C THR A 141 7.71 -3.45 -10.67
N LEU A 142 6.96 -4.04 -9.74
CA LEU A 142 7.02 -5.48 -9.44
C LEU A 142 6.62 -6.32 -10.66
N LYS A 143 5.53 -5.94 -11.35
CA LYS A 143 5.07 -6.61 -12.57
C LYS A 143 6.15 -6.61 -13.66
N ILE A 144 6.78 -5.47 -13.92
CA ILE A 144 7.81 -5.35 -14.95
C ILE A 144 9.09 -6.11 -14.56
N ASN A 145 9.45 -6.10 -13.27
CA ASN A 145 10.61 -6.83 -12.74
C ASN A 145 10.35 -8.33 -12.54
N GLN A 146 9.25 -8.86 -13.06
CA GLN A 146 8.88 -10.29 -13.03
C GLN A 146 8.70 -10.86 -11.59
N PHE A 147 8.25 -10.02 -10.67
CA PHE A 147 7.82 -10.48 -9.35
C PHE A 147 6.44 -11.13 -9.42
N THR A 148 6.17 -11.99 -8.44
CA THR A 148 4.84 -12.57 -8.20
C THR A 148 3.94 -11.51 -7.55
N THR A 149 3.20 -10.77 -8.37
CA THR A 149 2.41 -9.60 -7.91
C THR A 149 1.29 -9.94 -6.94
N TYR A 150 0.86 -11.21 -6.85
CA TYR A 150 -0.16 -11.68 -5.90
C TYR A 150 0.43 -12.19 -4.57
N GLU A 151 1.75 -12.16 -4.40
CA GLU A 151 2.41 -12.57 -3.16
C GLU A 151 2.21 -11.52 -2.04
N ALA A 152 1.80 -11.97 -0.86
CA ALA A 152 1.77 -11.11 0.32
C ALA A 152 3.21 -10.87 0.85
N PRO A 153 3.59 -9.63 1.28
CA PRO A 153 2.72 -8.47 1.43
C PRO A 153 2.57 -7.61 0.15
N PHE A 154 3.31 -7.91 -0.94
CA PHE A 154 3.41 -7.05 -2.14
C PHE A 154 2.06 -6.77 -2.79
N TYR A 155 1.19 -7.79 -2.88
CA TYR A 155 -0.17 -7.60 -3.37
C TYR A 155 -0.92 -6.54 -2.57
N TRP A 156 -0.89 -6.66 -1.23
CA TRP A 156 -1.60 -5.74 -0.36
C TRP A 156 -1.01 -4.33 -0.37
N ILE A 157 0.32 -4.20 -0.45
CA ILE A 157 0.98 -2.90 -0.62
C ILE A 157 0.49 -2.22 -1.91
N GLY A 158 0.39 -2.96 -3.00
CA GLY A 158 -0.15 -2.43 -4.26
C GLY A 158 -1.59 -1.92 -4.13
N GLU A 159 -2.44 -2.61 -3.37
CA GLU A 159 -3.82 -2.16 -3.09
C GLU A 159 -3.84 -0.91 -2.19
N MET A 160 -2.94 -0.83 -1.20
CA MET A 160 -2.76 0.38 -0.39
C MET A 160 -2.29 1.58 -1.22
N GLU A 161 -1.36 1.38 -2.17
CA GLU A 161 -0.91 2.42 -3.10
C GLU A 161 -2.06 2.93 -3.96
N LYS A 162 -2.87 2.04 -4.54
CA LYS A 162 -4.07 2.41 -5.30
C LYS A 162 -5.07 3.19 -4.44
N PHE A 163 -5.26 2.76 -3.19
CA PHE A 163 -6.12 3.50 -2.26
C PHE A 163 -5.57 4.90 -1.96
N CYS A 164 -4.26 5.06 -1.75
CA CYS A 164 -3.64 6.38 -1.55
C CYS A 164 -3.84 7.29 -2.76
N ILE A 165 -3.68 6.75 -3.97
CA ILE A 165 -3.92 7.49 -5.22
C ILE A 165 -5.38 7.94 -5.32
N LYS A 166 -6.34 7.05 -5.08
CA LYS A 166 -7.79 7.35 -5.17
C LYS A 166 -8.28 8.25 -4.03
N GLY A 167 -7.69 8.13 -2.84
CA GLY A 167 -8.10 8.84 -1.63
C GLY A 167 -7.52 10.23 -1.46
N ALA A 168 -6.44 10.57 -2.15
CA ALA A 168 -5.82 11.89 -2.11
C ALA A 168 -6.79 13.02 -2.51
N ASP A 169 -6.56 14.23 -2.01
CA ASP A 169 -7.31 15.41 -2.44
C ASP A 169 -6.81 15.92 -3.80
N ALA A 170 -5.52 15.74 -4.10
CA ALA A 170 -4.92 16.04 -5.39
C ALA A 170 -3.72 15.15 -5.68
N LEU A 171 -3.43 14.97 -6.96
CA LEU A 171 -2.31 14.18 -7.46
C LEU A 171 -1.37 15.04 -8.30
N VAL A 172 -0.07 14.81 -8.14
CA VAL A 172 0.98 15.44 -8.95
C VAL A 172 2.02 14.38 -9.33
N CYS A 173 2.58 14.48 -10.53
CA CYS A 173 3.66 13.61 -11.00
C CYS A 173 4.63 14.38 -11.91
N PRO A 174 5.86 13.89 -12.14
CA PRO A 174 6.86 14.61 -12.91
C PRO A 174 6.78 14.41 -14.42
N SER A 175 5.99 13.46 -14.94
CA SER A 175 5.90 13.19 -16.37
C SER A 175 4.47 12.98 -16.85
N GLN A 176 4.19 13.33 -18.10
CA GLN A 176 2.90 13.05 -18.73
C GLN A 176 2.72 11.53 -18.92
N PHE A 177 3.80 10.80 -19.21
CA PHE A 177 3.81 9.35 -19.31
C PHE A 177 3.20 8.65 -18.08
N LEU A 178 3.63 9.03 -16.88
CA LEU A 178 3.07 8.45 -15.65
C LEU A 178 1.64 8.92 -15.39
N ALA A 179 1.34 10.20 -15.66
CA ALA A 179 -0.02 10.73 -15.53
C ALA A 179 -1.00 9.92 -16.39
N ASP A 180 -0.70 9.74 -17.69
CA ASP A 180 -1.55 9.01 -18.62
C ASP A 180 -1.72 7.55 -18.19
N LYS A 181 -0.64 6.94 -17.69
CA LYS A 181 -0.64 5.54 -17.26
C LYS A 181 -1.50 5.28 -16.04
N LEU A 182 -1.60 6.23 -15.11
CA LEU A 182 -2.35 6.09 -13.87
C LEU A 182 -3.71 6.80 -13.88
N GLN A 183 -4.03 7.55 -14.95
CA GLN A 183 -5.30 8.29 -15.06
C GLN A 183 -6.54 7.42 -14.92
N TYR A 184 -6.46 6.12 -15.25
CA TYR A 184 -7.58 5.18 -15.10
C TYR A 184 -8.03 4.95 -13.64
N LEU A 185 -7.18 5.28 -12.66
CA LEU A 185 -7.48 5.12 -11.23
C LEU A 185 -8.35 6.27 -10.68
N VAL A 186 -8.35 7.43 -11.33
CA VAL A 186 -9.00 8.64 -10.82
C VAL A 186 -9.73 9.41 -11.92
N GLU A 187 -10.80 10.10 -11.54
CA GLU A 187 -11.58 10.95 -12.44
C GLU A 187 -10.90 12.30 -12.67
N ASP A 188 -10.34 12.88 -11.60
CA ASP A 188 -9.66 14.17 -11.66
C ASP A 188 -8.32 14.05 -12.42
N LYS A 189 -7.98 15.10 -13.17
CA LYS A 189 -6.74 15.13 -13.95
C LYS A 189 -5.52 15.18 -13.04
N ILE A 190 -4.57 14.26 -13.26
CA ILE A 190 -3.27 14.25 -12.58
C ILE A 190 -2.45 15.45 -13.07
N LYS A 191 -1.98 16.27 -12.14
CA LYS A 191 -1.15 17.45 -12.45
C LYS A 191 0.27 17.01 -12.79
N VAL A 192 0.82 17.53 -13.90
CA VAL A 192 2.23 17.31 -14.25
C VAL A 192 3.05 18.52 -13.86
N ILE A 193 4.05 18.33 -12.99
CA ILE A 193 5.08 19.31 -12.62
C ILE A 193 6.39 18.58 -12.49
N ASN A 194 7.37 18.89 -13.32
CA ASN A 194 8.67 18.24 -13.31
C ASN A 194 9.39 18.37 -11.95
N LEU A 195 10.44 17.58 -11.75
CA LEU A 195 11.19 17.60 -10.48
C LEU A 195 12.09 18.85 -10.41
N PRO A 196 12.13 19.57 -9.28
CA PRO A 196 13.15 20.59 -9.06
C PRO A 196 14.51 19.90 -8.87
N PHE A 197 15.56 20.46 -9.47
CA PHE A 197 16.88 19.87 -9.38
C PHE A 197 17.98 20.93 -9.39
N ASP A 198 18.91 20.82 -8.46
CA ASP A 198 20.11 21.64 -8.39
C ASP A 198 21.30 20.81 -7.92
N ILE A 199 22.48 21.10 -8.41
CA ILE A 199 23.75 20.50 -7.98
C ILE A 199 24.73 21.59 -7.60
N ASP A 200 25.52 21.38 -6.55
CA ASP A 200 26.61 22.29 -6.16
C ASP A 200 27.64 22.37 -7.29
N LYS A 201 27.70 23.52 -7.96
CA LYS A 201 28.64 23.80 -9.06
C LYS A 201 30.10 23.62 -8.64
N LYS A 202 30.46 23.92 -7.40
CA LYS A 202 31.81 23.80 -6.90
C LYS A 202 32.34 22.37 -6.92
N GLU A 203 31.47 21.39 -6.65
CA GLU A 203 31.84 19.98 -6.72
C GLU A 203 32.16 19.55 -8.16
N ILE A 204 31.50 20.13 -9.15
CA ILE A 204 31.68 19.81 -10.56
C ILE A 204 32.96 20.43 -11.12
N GLU A 205 33.21 21.71 -10.85
CA GLU A 205 34.40 22.44 -11.31
C GLU A 205 35.71 21.75 -10.90
N LYS A 206 35.71 21.04 -9.76
CA LYS A 206 36.83 20.23 -9.30
C LYS A 206 37.19 19.11 -10.28
N TYR A 207 36.18 18.45 -10.86
CA TYR A 207 36.38 17.33 -11.79
C TYR A 207 36.47 17.76 -13.25
N GLU A 208 35.90 18.88 -13.65
CA GLU A 208 36.04 19.44 -14.99
C GLU A 208 37.51 19.82 -15.28
N LYS A 209 38.23 20.33 -14.27
CA LYS A 209 39.65 20.73 -14.42
C LYS A 209 40.62 19.55 -14.40
N ASN A 210 40.31 18.49 -13.64
CA ASN A 210 41.24 17.37 -13.41
C ASN A 210 40.45 16.04 -13.42
N ASN A 211 39.87 15.67 -14.56
CA ASN A 211 39.21 14.38 -14.67
C ASN A 211 40.23 13.24 -14.74
N PRO A 212 40.25 12.31 -13.75
CA PRO A 212 41.21 11.21 -13.73
C PRO A 212 40.93 10.12 -14.77
N TYR A 213 39.75 10.13 -15.36
CA TYR A 213 39.30 9.11 -16.32
C TYR A 213 39.41 9.64 -17.73
N LYS A 214 40.32 9.07 -18.54
CA LYS A 214 40.37 9.24 -19.99
C LYS A 214 40.07 7.91 -20.62
N SER A 215 39.35 7.89 -21.70
CA SER A 215 39.06 6.70 -22.49
C SER A 215 39.61 6.89 -23.89
N ASP A 216 40.39 5.90 -24.37
CA ASP A 216 40.87 5.87 -25.73
C ASP A 216 39.82 5.38 -26.71
N LYS A 217 38.73 4.80 -26.17
CA LYS A 217 37.58 4.31 -26.94
C LYS A 217 36.32 5.13 -26.64
N LYS A 218 35.43 5.30 -27.62
CA LYS A 218 34.09 5.81 -27.38
C LYS A 218 33.37 4.95 -26.33
N THR A 219 32.95 5.57 -25.23
CA THR A 219 32.40 4.88 -24.07
C THR A 219 30.95 5.29 -23.85
N ILE A 220 30.04 4.31 -23.85
CA ILE A 220 28.65 4.47 -23.45
C ILE A 220 28.53 4.07 -21.97
N LEU A 221 28.16 5.03 -21.13
CA LEU A 221 28.00 4.80 -19.71
C LEU A 221 26.53 4.50 -19.37
N TYR A 222 26.32 3.44 -18.63
CA TYR A 222 25.11 3.17 -17.89
C TYR A 222 25.42 3.28 -16.39
N PHE A 223 24.61 4.02 -15.62
CA PHE A 223 24.70 3.97 -14.16
C PHE A 223 23.32 3.82 -13.54
N GLY A 224 23.22 2.91 -12.58
CA GLY A 224 21.99 2.49 -11.92
C GLY A 224 22.01 0.99 -11.59
N ARG A 225 21.01 0.53 -10.85
CA ARG A 225 20.89 -0.89 -10.51
C ARG A 225 20.77 -1.76 -11.77
N THR A 226 21.39 -2.94 -11.77
CA THR A 226 21.18 -3.96 -12.82
C THR A 226 19.85 -4.65 -12.62
N GLU A 227 18.77 -3.91 -12.82
CA GLU A 227 17.38 -4.32 -12.64
C GLU A 227 16.73 -4.62 -14.00
N TYR A 228 15.88 -5.65 -14.10
CA TYR A 228 15.26 -6.04 -15.37
C TYR A 228 14.56 -4.86 -16.06
N ARG A 229 13.77 -4.12 -15.30
CA ARG A 229 13.06 -2.91 -15.74
C ARG A 229 13.98 -1.84 -16.36
N LYS A 230 15.23 -1.80 -15.92
CA LYS A 230 16.23 -0.82 -16.40
C LYS A 230 16.85 -1.16 -17.75
N GLY A 231 16.48 -2.31 -18.36
CA GLY A 231 16.84 -2.64 -19.74
C GLY A 231 18.31 -3.01 -20.00
N VAL A 232 19.10 -3.25 -18.95
CA VAL A 232 20.53 -3.58 -19.08
C VAL A 232 20.77 -4.85 -19.89
N ILE A 233 19.90 -5.85 -19.72
CA ILE A 233 19.98 -7.12 -20.46
C ILE A 233 19.78 -6.87 -21.96
N GLN A 234 18.80 -6.06 -22.33
CA GLN A 234 18.46 -5.71 -23.70
C GLN A 234 19.58 -4.86 -24.33
N MET A 235 20.09 -3.89 -23.57
CA MET A 235 21.20 -3.05 -24.00
C MET A 235 22.44 -3.88 -24.37
N LEU A 236 22.83 -4.83 -23.52
CA LEU A 236 23.99 -5.67 -23.78
C LEU A 236 23.78 -6.63 -24.95
N LYS A 237 22.55 -7.13 -25.17
CA LYS A 237 22.21 -7.92 -26.39
C LYS A 237 22.37 -7.10 -27.65
N GLY A 238 21.94 -5.84 -27.66
CA GLY A 238 22.13 -4.94 -28.79
C GLY A 238 23.60 -4.58 -29.03
N ALA A 239 24.35 -4.27 -27.95
CA ALA A 239 25.76 -4.00 -28.03
C ALA A 239 26.56 -5.20 -28.55
N GLU A 240 26.24 -6.44 -28.18
CA GLU A 240 26.85 -7.67 -28.64
C GLU A 240 26.78 -7.79 -30.18
N LYS A 241 25.63 -7.50 -30.80
CA LYS A 241 25.47 -7.51 -32.23
C LYS A 241 26.41 -6.51 -32.94
N LEU A 242 26.62 -5.33 -32.34
CA LEU A 242 27.51 -4.32 -32.93
C LEU A 242 28.99 -4.70 -32.71
N TRP A 243 29.39 -5.27 -31.59
CA TRP A 243 30.73 -5.81 -31.38
C TRP A 243 31.04 -6.97 -32.37
N GLU A 244 30.05 -7.83 -32.63
CA GLU A 244 30.19 -8.92 -33.64
C GLU A 244 30.30 -8.39 -35.06
N LYS A 245 29.74 -7.22 -35.38
CA LYS A 245 29.98 -6.50 -36.63
C LYS A 245 31.34 -5.81 -36.71
N GLY A 246 32.14 -5.86 -35.64
CA GLY A 246 33.48 -5.27 -35.59
C GLY A 246 33.53 -3.81 -35.14
N LEU A 247 32.44 -3.21 -34.60
CA LEU A 247 32.50 -1.87 -34.04
C LEU A 247 33.29 -1.88 -32.72
N ASP A 248 34.28 -0.98 -32.63
CA ASP A 248 35.13 -0.84 -31.43
C ASP A 248 34.64 0.30 -30.50
N PHE A 249 33.92 -0.08 -29.49
CA PHE A 249 33.43 0.83 -28.43
C PHE A 249 33.33 0.10 -27.11
N LYS A 250 33.19 0.87 -26.01
CA LYS A 250 33.10 0.35 -24.66
C LYS A 250 31.72 0.63 -24.07
N ILE A 251 31.10 -0.38 -23.46
CA ILE A 251 30.00 -0.19 -22.50
C ILE A 251 30.57 -0.22 -21.09
N LYS A 252 30.28 0.79 -20.30
CA LYS A 252 30.61 0.86 -18.88
C LYS A 252 29.33 0.86 -18.04
N ILE A 253 29.22 -0.11 -17.14
CA ILE A 253 28.07 -0.26 -16.23
C ILE A 253 28.55 0.01 -14.80
N ILE A 254 27.87 0.95 -14.10
CA ILE A 254 28.15 1.27 -12.69
C ILE A 254 26.86 1.16 -11.90
N GLY A 255 26.80 0.21 -10.93
CA GLY A 255 25.62 0.10 -10.07
C GLY A 255 25.53 -1.19 -9.27
N GLY A 256 24.57 -1.21 -8.37
CA GLY A 256 24.27 -2.37 -7.55
C GLY A 256 23.60 -3.49 -8.34
N ASP A 257 23.90 -4.73 -7.99
CA ASP A 257 23.27 -5.90 -8.58
C ASP A 257 21.92 -6.18 -7.95
N THR A 258 20.96 -6.67 -8.74
CA THR A 258 19.64 -7.05 -8.26
C THR A 258 19.27 -8.47 -8.68
N LYS A 259 18.46 -9.11 -7.85
CA LYS A 259 17.97 -10.46 -8.12
C LYS A 259 16.83 -10.40 -9.13
N LEU A 260 16.85 -11.28 -10.11
CA LEU A 260 15.70 -11.56 -10.98
C LEU A 260 14.85 -12.62 -10.28
N GLU A 261 13.76 -12.22 -9.65
CA GLU A 261 12.98 -13.12 -8.80
C GLU A 261 12.43 -14.33 -9.55
N SER A 262 11.98 -14.16 -10.80
CA SER A 262 11.48 -15.27 -11.64
C SER A 262 12.51 -16.38 -11.88
N LYS A 263 13.82 -16.08 -11.77
CA LYS A 263 14.91 -17.04 -11.94
C LYS A 263 15.66 -17.35 -10.65
N GLY A 264 15.52 -16.52 -9.61
CA GLY A 264 16.25 -16.66 -8.35
C GLY A 264 17.74 -16.33 -8.43
N THR A 265 18.20 -15.67 -9.50
CA THR A 265 19.62 -15.36 -9.78
C THR A 265 19.88 -13.86 -9.82
N PHE A 266 21.12 -13.43 -9.53
CA PHE A 266 21.54 -12.04 -9.67
C PHE A 266 21.85 -11.69 -11.12
N ILE A 267 21.23 -10.62 -11.63
CA ILE A 267 21.32 -10.20 -13.03
C ILE A 267 22.77 -9.86 -13.41
N GLY A 268 23.48 -9.07 -12.61
CA GLY A 268 24.85 -8.67 -12.88
C GLY A 268 25.82 -9.83 -12.87
N GLU A 269 25.65 -10.82 -11.97
CA GLU A 269 26.45 -12.05 -11.99
C GLU A 269 26.23 -12.87 -13.26
N GLU A 270 24.99 -13.03 -13.72
CA GLU A 270 24.69 -13.72 -14.98
C GLU A 270 25.28 -12.98 -16.19
N LEU A 271 25.18 -11.66 -16.21
CA LEU A 271 25.74 -10.84 -17.28
C LEU A 271 27.28 -10.92 -17.32
N LYS A 272 27.96 -10.88 -16.17
CA LYS A 272 29.43 -11.05 -16.11
C LYS A 272 29.88 -12.41 -16.68
N LYS A 273 29.14 -13.48 -16.38
CA LYS A 273 29.44 -14.82 -16.92
C LYS A 273 29.18 -14.88 -18.42
N LYS A 274 28.04 -14.38 -18.89
CA LYS A 274 27.66 -14.43 -20.29
C LYS A 274 28.61 -13.62 -21.19
N TYR A 275 29.00 -12.43 -20.74
CA TYR A 275 29.79 -11.47 -21.50
C TYR A 275 31.28 -11.45 -21.12
N ALA A 276 31.81 -12.54 -20.53
CA ALA A 276 33.20 -12.63 -20.07
C ALA A 276 34.23 -12.24 -21.16
N LYS A 277 34.03 -12.72 -22.40
CA LYS A 277 34.89 -12.38 -23.55
C LYS A 277 35.01 -10.87 -23.82
N TYR A 278 33.93 -10.12 -23.58
CA TYR A 278 33.90 -8.67 -23.81
C TYR A 278 34.45 -7.88 -22.59
N ILE A 279 34.45 -8.50 -21.41
CA ILE A 279 35.13 -7.96 -20.24
C ILE A 279 36.64 -8.12 -20.42
N GLU A 280 37.12 -9.31 -20.86
CA GLU A 280 38.54 -9.62 -21.07
C GLU A 280 39.17 -8.75 -22.17
N ASN A 281 38.45 -8.46 -23.26
CA ASN A 281 38.96 -7.61 -24.34
C ASN A 281 38.71 -6.09 -24.11
N GLY A 282 38.12 -5.70 -22.96
CA GLY A 282 37.93 -4.32 -22.55
C GLY A 282 36.73 -3.59 -23.19
N ASN A 283 35.86 -4.28 -23.94
CA ASN A 283 34.65 -3.69 -24.53
C ASN A 283 33.50 -3.57 -23.51
N LEU A 284 33.52 -4.35 -22.43
CA LEU A 284 32.58 -4.24 -21.32
C LEU A 284 33.32 -4.06 -19.98
N GLU A 285 32.89 -3.08 -19.21
CA GLU A 285 33.35 -2.87 -17.82
C GLU A 285 32.15 -2.81 -16.89
N MET A 286 32.15 -3.63 -15.83
CA MET A 286 31.05 -3.68 -14.84
C MET A 286 31.60 -3.42 -13.45
N LEU A 287 31.22 -2.28 -12.86
CA LEU A 287 31.58 -1.83 -11.52
C LEU A 287 30.39 -1.93 -10.58
N ASN A 288 30.69 -2.17 -9.31
CA ASN A 288 29.68 -2.09 -8.25
C ASN A 288 29.20 -0.64 -8.03
N SER A 289 28.20 -0.47 -7.17
CA SER A 289 27.74 0.85 -6.73
C SER A 289 28.89 1.66 -6.10
N ILE A 290 29.01 2.91 -6.52
CA ILE A 290 29.98 3.87 -5.98
C ILE A 290 29.24 5.07 -5.40
N PRO A 291 29.87 5.86 -4.52
CA PRO A 291 29.28 7.10 -4.00
C PRO A 291 28.88 8.05 -5.13
N HIS A 292 27.81 8.80 -4.88
CA HIS A 292 27.19 9.64 -5.92
C HIS A 292 28.16 10.69 -6.54
N LEU A 293 28.98 11.34 -5.72
CA LEU A 293 29.97 12.31 -6.19
C LEU A 293 31.08 11.67 -7.04
N ASP A 294 31.41 10.42 -6.79
CA ASP A 294 32.41 9.68 -7.56
C ASP A 294 31.90 9.27 -8.97
N LEU A 295 30.59 9.38 -9.23
CA LEU A 295 30.02 9.20 -10.57
C LEU A 295 30.36 10.36 -11.52
N ILE A 296 30.51 11.57 -11.03
CA ILE A 296 30.72 12.78 -11.85
C ILE A 296 31.87 12.59 -12.85
N PRO A 297 33.10 12.19 -12.45
CA PRO A 297 34.19 12.01 -13.40
C PRO A 297 33.92 10.92 -14.43
N HIS A 298 33.19 9.87 -14.07
CA HIS A 298 32.79 8.83 -15.04
C HIS A 298 31.79 9.37 -16.07
N ILE A 299 30.81 10.17 -15.63
CA ILE A 299 29.86 10.82 -16.52
C ILE A 299 30.61 11.79 -17.47
N LEU A 300 31.49 12.63 -16.93
CA LEU A 300 32.26 13.58 -17.73
C LEU A 300 33.19 12.92 -18.76
N SER A 301 33.69 11.73 -18.49
CA SER A 301 34.55 10.95 -19.43
C SER A 301 33.78 10.16 -20.48
N ALA A 302 32.49 9.95 -20.29
CA ALA A 302 31.66 9.19 -21.22
C ALA A 302 31.41 9.96 -22.54
N THR A 303 31.31 9.23 -23.64
CA THR A 303 30.86 9.77 -24.93
C THR A 303 29.38 10.13 -24.85
N ALA A 304 28.58 9.22 -24.35
CA ALA A 304 27.15 9.38 -24.10
C ALA A 304 26.70 8.47 -22.96
N LEU A 305 25.50 8.74 -22.44
CA LEU A 305 24.91 7.89 -21.44
C LEU A 305 23.68 7.14 -21.98
N ALA A 306 23.54 5.87 -21.64
CA ALA A 306 22.38 5.07 -21.99
C ALA A 306 21.39 4.95 -20.84
N ILE A 307 20.13 5.28 -21.12
CA ILE A 307 18.98 5.05 -20.24
C ILE A 307 18.02 4.08 -20.96
N PRO A 308 18.36 2.76 -21.00
CA PRO A 308 17.68 1.78 -21.83
C PRO A 308 16.43 1.19 -21.15
N SER A 309 15.85 1.89 -20.18
CA SER A 309 14.78 1.39 -19.32
C SER A 309 13.55 0.96 -20.11
N LEU A 310 12.98 -0.20 -19.74
CA LEU A 310 11.71 -0.69 -20.27
C LEU A 310 10.52 0.07 -19.67
N TYR A 311 10.76 0.69 -18.53
CA TYR A 311 9.81 1.54 -17.82
C TYR A 311 10.54 2.44 -16.84
N GLU A 312 10.30 3.75 -16.95
CA GLU A 312 10.84 4.76 -16.04
C GLU A 312 9.89 5.96 -16.02
N ASN A 313 9.84 6.67 -14.89
CA ASN A 313 9.03 7.87 -14.79
C ASN A 313 9.84 9.13 -15.19
N PHE A 314 10.68 9.62 -14.30
CA PHE A 314 11.51 10.81 -14.53
C PHE A 314 12.90 10.55 -13.90
N PRO A 315 13.78 9.80 -14.60
CA PRO A 315 14.97 9.24 -13.97
C PRO A 315 16.04 10.28 -13.65
N ASN A 316 16.48 10.31 -12.39
CA ASN A 316 17.60 11.15 -11.96
C ASN A 316 18.87 10.88 -12.79
N THR A 317 19.09 9.68 -13.27
CA THR A 317 20.23 9.35 -14.14
C THR A 317 20.20 10.16 -15.44
N CYS A 318 19.02 10.40 -16.00
CA CYS A 318 18.86 11.29 -17.16
C CYS A 318 19.11 12.76 -16.79
N ILE A 319 18.54 13.21 -15.65
CA ILE A 319 18.76 14.59 -15.17
C ILE A 319 20.24 14.87 -15.00
N TYR A 320 20.97 14.03 -14.27
CA TYR A 320 22.41 14.21 -14.05
C TYR A 320 23.22 14.21 -15.34
N SER A 321 22.90 13.32 -16.28
CA SER A 321 23.60 13.22 -17.55
C SER A 321 23.44 14.49 -18.39
N MET A 322 22.22 14.92 -18.59
CA MET A 322 21.89 16.11 -19.35
C MET A 322 22.43 17.38 -18.66
N TRP A 323 22.32 17.47 -17.33
CA TRP A 323 22.80 18.61 -16.57
C TRP A 323 24.34 18.79 -16.65
N LEU A 324 25.07 17.67 -16.72
CA LEU A 324 26.53 17.65 -16.96
C LEU A 324 26.89 17.83 -18.45
N GLY A 325 25.92 18.16 -19.30
CA GLY A 325 26.14 18.44 -20.72
C GLY A 325 26.53 17.21 -21.53
N LYS A 326 26.05 16.03 -21.19
CA LYS A 326 26.32 14.79 -21.92
C LYS A 326 25.14 14.38 -22.78
N PRO A 327 25.39 13.92 -24.02
CA PRO A 327 24.38 13.29 -24.85
C PRO A 327 23.80 12.08 -24.15
N VAL A 328 22.48 11.86 -24.31
CA VAL A 328 21.78 10.70 -23.77
C VAL A 328 21.13 9.88 -24.88
N LEU A 329 21.22 8.55 -24.75
CA LEU A 329 20.53 7.56 -25.58
C LEU A 329 19.43 6.93 -24.71
N VAL A 330 18.17 7.30 -24.94
CA VAL A 330 17.05 6.95 -24.07
C VAL A 330 16.02 6.10 -24.79
N SER A 331 15.40 5.15 -24.09
CA SER A 331 14.26 4.44 -24.63
C SER A 331 13.02 5.33 -24.64
N LYS A 332 12.10 5.06 -25.58
CA LYS A 332 10.79 5.69 -25.67
C LYS A 332 9.84 5.28 -24.52
N SER A 333 10.17 4.19 -23.82
CA SER A 333 9.31 3.54 -22.83
C SER A 333 9.34 4.25 -21.46
N GLY A 334 9.01 5.53 -21.42
CA GLY A 334 8.94 6.29 -20.18
C GLY A 334 9.12 7.79 -20.34
N GLY A 335 9.06 8.51 -19.22
CA GLY A 335 9.23 9.96 -19.16
C GLY A 335 10.62 10.46 -19.55
N GLN A 336 11.65 9.62 -19.63
CA GLN A 336 12.96 10.00 -20.15
C GLN A 336 12.89 10.46 -21.63
N ALA A 337 11.93 9.98 -22.39
CA ALA A 337 11.70 10.46 -23.76
C ALA A 337 11.16 11.91 -23.77
N GLU A 338 10.32 12.27 -22.80
CA GLU A 338 9.82 13.64 -22.61
C GLU A 338 10.95 14.62 -22.23
N MET A 339 11.96 14.13 -21.50
CA MET A 339 13.11 14.94 -21.11
C MET A 339 13.97 15.31 -22.35
N VAL A 340 14.14 14.36 -23.27
CA VAL A 340 14.86 14.58 -24.54
C VAL A 340 13.99 15.40 -25.50
N GLU A 341 12.66 15.11 -25.58
CA GLU A 341 11.66 15.77 -26.43
C GLU A 341 11.93 15.62 -27.94
N GLU A 342 13.05 16.13 -28.45
CA GLU A 342 13.40 16.10 -29.87
C GLU A 342 14.65 15.23 -30.10
N SER A 343 14.43 14.03 -30.68
CA SER A 343 15.51 13.09 -30.99
C SER A 343 16.48 13.68 -32.04
N GLY A 344 17.78 13.59 -31.73
CA GLY A 344 18.84 14.17 -32.55
C GLY A 344 19.27 15.59 -32.14
N LYS A 345 18.49 16.28 -31.35
CA LYS A 345 18.79 17.64 -30.85
C LYS A 345 19.32 17.62 -29.40
N ASN A 346 18.53 17.09 -28.46
CA ASN A 346 18.83 17.09 -27.02
C ASN A 346 19.31 15.72 -26.52
N GLY A 347 19.34 14.72 -27.38
CA GLY A 347 19.67 13.32 -27.14
C GLY A 347 19.13 12.47 -28.27
N ILE A 348 19.23 11.15 -28.15
CA ILE A 348 18.70 10.20 -29.13
C ILE A 348 17.65 9.31 -28.43
N ILE A 349 16.47 9.21 -29.07
CA ILE A 349 15.38 8.34 -28.62
C ILE A 349 15.34 7.09 -29.49
N PHE A 350 15.25 5.91 -28.88
CA PHE A 350 15.03 4.63 -29.55
C PHE A 350 13.81 3.92 -29.01
N ASP A 351 13.27 2.99 -29.76
CA ASP A 351 12.05 2.25 -29.47
C ASP A 351 12.33 0.73 -29.40
N TRP A 352 12.16 0.13 -28.22
CA TRP A 352 12.35 -1.31 -28.02
C TRP A 352 11.34 -2.16 -28.82
N ASP A 353 10.18 -1.62 -29.16
CA ASP A 353 9.15 -2.34 -29.92
C ASP A 353 9.50 -2.38 -31.44
N LYS A 354 10.51 -1.63 -31.86
CA LYS A 354 11.02 -1.62 -33.22
C LYS A 354 12.34 -2.39 -33.30
N GLU A 355 12.34 -3.52 -34.00
CA GLU A 355 13.51 -4.38 -34.11
C GLU A 355 14.71 -3.63 -34.74
N GLY A 356 15.87 -3.72 -34.11
CA GLY A 356 17.13 -3.11 -34.56
C GLY A 356 17.25 -1.61 -34.31
N ASP A 357 16.23 -0.92 -33.79
CA ASP A 357 16.26 0.52 -33.59
C ASP A 357 17.30 0.95 -32.52
N PHE A 358 17.45 0.17 -31.45
CA PHE A 358 18.48 0.44 -30.44
C PHE A 358 19.89 0.37 -31.06
N GLU A 359 20.17 -0.68 -31.83
CA GLU A 359 21.46 -0.86 -32.49
C GLU A 359 21.74 0.28 -33.49
N GLU A 360 20.75 0.65 -34.32
CA GLU A 360 20.86 1.78 -35.26
C GLU A 360 21.15 3.11 -34.52
N LYS A 361 20.44 3.40 -33.45
CA LYS A 361 20.63 4.63 -32.70
C LYS A 361 21.93 4.64 -31.88
N LEU A 362 22.38 3.49 -31.39
CA LEU A 362 23.69 3.35 -30.76
C LEU A 362 24.80 3.57 -31.80
N GLU A 363 24.71 2.98 -32.98
CA GLU A 363 25.65 3.20 -34.07
C GLU A 363 25.69 4.67 -34.50
N GLN A 364 24.51 5.32 -34.60
CA GLN A 364 24.39 6.74 -34.92
C GLN A 364 25.18 7.61 -33.92
N ILE A 365 25.01 7.42 -32.59
CA ILE A 365 25.72 8.22 -31.59
C ILE A 365 27.23 7.93 -31.55
N LEU A 366 27.63 6.68 -31.84
CA LEU A 366 29.03 6.29 -31.95
C LEU A 366 29.72 6.88 -33.18
N ALA A 367 28.99 7.15 -34.26
CA ALA A 367 29.52 7.75 -35.48
C ALA A 367 29.68 9.29 -35.39
N MET A 368 29.03 9.97 -34.43
CA MET A 368 29.08 11.42 -34.29
C MET A 368 30.51 11.92 -33.99
N SER A 369 30.85 13.09 -34.53
CA SER A 369 32.06 13.84 -34.19
C SER A 369 31.98 14.42 -32.76
N ASP A 370 33.10 14.77 -32.18
CA ASP A 370 33.16 15.38 -30.85
C ASP A 370 32.41 16.73 -30.81
N GLU A 371 32.39 17.50 -31.91
CA GLU A 371 31.65 18.75 -32.02
C GLU A 371 30.14 18.50 -32.03
N GLU A 372 29.65 17.51 -32.74
CA GLU A 372 28.23 17.13 -32.77
C GLU A 372 27.78 16.63 -31.38
N LEU A 373 28.56 15.80 -30.72
CA LEU A 373 28.32 15.31 -29.37
C LEU A 373 28.28 16.48 -28.35
N GLN A 374 29.25 17.41 -28.45
CA GLN A 374 29.29 18.59 -27.57
C GLN A 374 28.08 19.50 -27.79
N LYS A 375 27.66 19.70 -29.03
CA LYS A 375 26.47 20.50 -29.37
C LYS A 375 25.21 19.84 -28.80
N MET A 376 25.04 18.55 -28.99
CA MET A 376 23.91 17.78 -28.42
C MET A 376 23.92 17.84 -26.89
N GLY A 377 25.07 17.69 -26.24
CA GLY A 377 25.21 17.79 -24.80
C GLY A 377 24.86 19.18 -24.24
N ASN A 378 25.26 20.24 -24.95
CA ASN A 378 24.88 21.62 -24.57
C ASN A 378 23.36 21.83 -24.68
N ASN A 379 22.74 21.37 -25.76
CA ASN A 379 21.28 21.43 -25.92
C ASN A 379 20.57 20.61 -24.82
N ALA A 380 21.10 19.44 -24.47
CA ALA A 380 20.58 18.62 -23.38
C ALA A 380 20.64 19.37 -22.04
N LYS A 381 21.75 20.07 -21.77
CA LYS A 381 21.93 20.88 -20.56
C LYS A 381 20.95 22.06 -20.51
N GLU A 382 20.73 22.75 -21.60
CA GLU A 382 19.73 23.82 -21.71
C GLU A 382 18.33 23.27 -21.42
N ARG A 383 17.95 22.18 -22.08
CA ARG A 383 16.64 21.55 -21.94
C ARG A 383 16.36 21.12 -20.48
N ILE A 384 17.31 20.45 -19.84
CA ILE A 384 17.09 19.96 -18.46
C ILE A 384 17.04 21.13 -17.45
N ASN A 385 17.82 22.19 -17.67
CA ASN A 385 17.76 23.39 -16.84
C ASN A 385 16.41 24.13 -16.97
N GLU A 386 15.74 24.07 -18.12
CA GLU A 386 14.38 24.58 -18.28
C GLU A 386 13.37 23.72 -17.52
N LEU A 387 13.43 22.39 -17.70
CA LEU A 387 12.49 21.45 -17.07
C LEU A 387 12.59 21.42 -15.55
N CYS A 388 13.81 21.43 -15.02
CA CYS A 388 14.09 21.23 -13.60
C CYS A 388 14.41 22.54 -12.86
N ASN A 389 14.16 23.70 -13.48
CA ASN A 389 14.45 25.01 -12.91
C ASN A 389 13.75 25.23 -11.57
N MET A 390 14.51 25.61 -10.53
CA MET A 390 13.99 25.78 -9.16
C MET A 390 12.92 26.86 -9.07
N ASP A 391 13.12 28.02 -9.68
CA ASP A 391 12.17 29.14 -9.61
C ASP A 391 10.86 28.82 -10.34
N THR A 392 10.95 28.21 -11.52
CA THR A 392 9.78 27.74 -12.27
C THR A 392 9.00 26.69 -11.51
N ASN A 393 9.70 25.69 -10.92
CA ASN A 393 9.09 24.67 -10.09
C ASN A 393 8.42 25.27 -8.85
N LEU A 394 9.09 26.20 -8.16
CA LEU A 394 8.51 26.89 -7.00
C LEU A 394 7.19 27.57 -7.36
N LYS A 395 7.17 28.31 -8.47
CA LYS A 395 5.96 29.00 -8.95
C LYS A 395 4.84 28.00 -9.24
N LEU A 396 5.10 26.98 -10.07
CA LEU A 396 4.09 25.99 -10.46
C LEU A 396 3.54 25.20 -9.26
N ARG A 397 4.41 24.83 -8.31
CA ARG A 397 4.00 24.11 -7.10
C ARG A 397 3.22 24.99 -6.14
N ARG A 398 3.58 26.28 -5.99
CA ARG A 398 2.78 27.21 -5.20
C ARG A 398 1.39 27.40 -5.78
N GLU A 399 1.27 27.65 -7.08
CA GLU A 399 -0.01 27.78 -7.77
C GLU A 399 -0.86 26.49 -7.58
N PHE A 400 -0.24 25.32 -7.68
CA PHE A 400 -0.91 24.05 -7.45
C PHE A 400 -1.36 23.89 -5.99
N PHE A 401 -0.50 24.16 -5.00
CA PHE A 401 -0.84 24.06 -3.59
C PHE A 401 -1.93 25.06 -3.18
N GLU A 402 -1.86 26.30 -3.66
CA GLU A 402 -2.90 27.32 -3.42
C GLU A 402 -4.26 26.89 -3.98
N ASP A 403 -4.29 26.26 -5.16
CA ASP A 403 -5.52 25.72 -5.73
C ASP A 403 -6.08 24.56 -4.90
N VAL A 404 -5.23 23.62 -4.45
CA VAL A 404 -5.64 22.52 -3.57
C VAL A 404 -6.16 23.03 -2.22
N ILE A 405 -5.49 24.00 -1.61
CA ILE A 405 -5.91 24.63 -0.35
C ILE A 405 -7.26 25.34 -0.51
N LYS A 406 -7.46 26.07 -1.61
CA LYS A 406 -8.71 26.76 -1.92
C LYS A 406 -9.89 25.78 -2.10
N ASN A 407 -9.61 24.61 -2.66
CA ASN A 407 -10.61 23.57 -2.94
C ASN A 407 -10.81 22.56 -1.79
N LYS A 408 -10.07 22.68 -0.68
CA LYS A 408 -10.06 21.73 0.44
C LYS A 408 -11.43 21.42 1.06
N ASN A 409 -12.39 22.31 0.92
CA ASN A 409 -13.74 22.18 1.50
C ASN A 409 -14.74 21.48 0.55
N LYS A 410 -14.32 20.99 -0.62
CA LYS A 410 -15.17 20.16 -1.46
C LYS A 410 -15.30 18.79 -0.80
N ALA A 411 -16.38 18.60 -0.04
CA ALA A 411 -16.65 17.32 0.61
C ALA A 411 -16.79 16.19 -0.43
N LYS A 412 -15.98 15.17 -0.32
CA LYS A 412 -16.15 13.93 -1.10
C LYS A 412 -17.45 13.25 -0.65
N THR A 413 -18.36 13.01 -1.55
CA THR A 413 -19.63 12.32 -1.28
C THR A 413 -19.57 10.82 -1.59
N LYS A 414 -18.47 10.36 -2.20
CA LYS A 414 -18.17 8.97 -2.48
C LYS A 414 -16.86 8.57 -1.79
N PHE A 415 -16.86 7.41 -1.17
CA PHE A 415 -15.64 6.81 -0.62
C PHE A 415 -14.85 6.15 -1.77
N PRO A 416 -13.52 6.33 -1.83
CA PRO A 416 -12.69 5.86 -2.94
C PRO A 416 -12.29 4.38 -2.76
N PHE A 417 -13.21 3.45 -2.95
CA PHE A 417 -12.89 2.02 -2.96
C PHE A 417 -11.90 1.69 -4.08
N VAL A 418 -10.98 0.77 -3.82
CA VAL A 418 -10.03 0.29 -4.83
C VAL A 418 -10.77 -0.51 -5.90
N GLU A 419 -11.58 -1.48 -5.47
CA GLU A 419 -12.44 -2.28 -6.32
C GLU A 419 -13.90 -1.93 -6.04
N GLU A 420 -14.68 -1.68 -7.06
CA GLU A 420 -16.11 -1.37 -6.97
C GLU A 420 -16.94 -2.27 -7.88
N MET A 421 -18.15 -2.58 -7.44
CA MET A 421 -19.20 -3.13 -8.30
C MET A 421 -20.36 -2.14 -8.39
N PRO A 422 -21.06 -2.08 -9.53
CA PRO A 422 -22.28 -1.29 -9.63
C PRO A 422 -23.29 -1.75 -8.57
N LYS A 423 -23.86 -0.80 -7.82
CA LYS A 423 -24.89 -1.11 -6.84
C LYS A 423 -26.17 -1.56 -7.55
N SER A 424 -26.73 -2.68 -7.11
CA SER A 424 -28.01 -3.19 -7.58
C SER A 424 -29.15 -2.30 -7.10
N ASP A 425 -30.21 -2.20 -7.90
CA ASP A 425 -31.44 -1.54 -7.49
C ASP A 425 -32.16 -2.34 -6.39
N TYR A 426 -32.79 -1.64 -5.46
CA TYR A 426 -33.55 -2.30 -4.41
C TYR A 426 -34.74 -3.06 -4.99
N ILE A 427 -34.92 -4.29 -4.55
CA ILE A 427 -36.12 -5.10 -4.83
C ILE A 427 -37.31 -4.50 -4.10
N LYS A 428 -37.09 -3.99 -2.87
CA LYS A 428 -38.10 -3.35 -2.03
C LYS A 428 -37.48 -2.22 -1.23
N THR A 429 -38.18 -1.08 -1.16
CA THR A 429 -37.81 0.01 -0.25
C THR A 429 -38.48 -0.22 1.10
N TYR A 430 -37.66 -0.25 2.15
CA TYR A 430 -38.14 -0.35 3.52
C TYR A 430 -38.06 1.02 4.18
N GLU A 431 -39.18 1.48 4.69
CA GLU A 431 -39.25 2.74 5.43
C GLU A 431 -38.42 2.61 6.72
N GLY A 432 -37.69 3.67 7.06
CA GLY A 432 -36.91 3.79 8.28
C GLY A 432 -37.00 5.19 8.84
N GLN A 433 -37.13 5.30 10.16
CA GLN A 433 -37.07 6.59 10.83
C GLN A 433 -35.66 7.16 10.64
N LYS A 434 -35.61 8.35 10.04
CA LYS A 434 -34.35 9.04 9.75
C LYS A 434 -33.49 9.16 11.00
N ASP A 435 -32.20 8.90 10.83
CA ASP A 435 -31.17 8.99 11.89
C ASP A 435 -31.40 8.04 13.09
N LEU A 436 -32.42 7.19 13.10
CA LEU A 436 -32.60 6.19 14.15
C LEU A 436 -31.72 4.96 13.87
N LEU A 437 -30.97 4.53 14.88
CA LEU A 437 -30.21 3.30 14.89
C LEU A 437 -30.99 2.20 15.63
N SER A 438 -31.24 1.06 14.98
CA SER A 438 -31.80 -0.13 15.62
C SER A 438 -30.67 -1.13 15.90
N VAL A 439 -30.33 -1.32 17.17
CA VAL A 439 -29.29 -2.27 17.59
C VAL A 439 -29.93 -3.63 17.83
N VAL A 440 -29.60 -4.60 17.00
CA VAL A 440 -30.14 -5.97 17.04
C VAL A 440 -29.17 -6.87 17.83
N ILE A 441 -29.71 -7.52 18.85
CA ILE A 441 -28.99 -8.45 19.72
C ILE A 441 -29.66 -9.84 19.56
N PRO A 442 -29.06 -10.78 18.82
CA PRO A 442 -29.48 -12.17 18.84
C PRO A 442 -29.15 -12.79 20.21
N TYR A 443 -30.11 -13.48 20.81
CA TYR A 443 -29.98 -13.95 22.18
C TYR A 443 -30.43 -15.41 22.33
N TYR A 444 -29.53 -16.25 22.86
CA TYR A 444 -29.84 -17.63 23.20
C TYR A 444 -28.98 -18.08 24.39
N ASN A 445 -29.58 -18.29 25.57
CA ASN A 445 -28.92 -18.75 26.80
C ASN A 445 -27.68 -17.96 27.20
N LEU A 446 -27.71 -16.63 27.08
CA LEU A 446 -26.59 -15.71 27.38
C LEU A 446 -26.91 -14.71 28.51
N GLY A 447 -27.71 -15.13 29.51
CA GLY A 447 -28.12 -14.27 30.63
C GLY A 447 -26.96 -13.64 31.41
N LYS A 448 -25.83 -14.34 31.52
CA LYS A 448 -24.67 -13.83 32.26
C LYS A 448 -23.98 -12.65 31.58
N THR A 449 -24.02 -12.55 30.28
CA THR A 449 -23.25 -11.56 29.50
C THR A 449 -24.11 -10.42 28.96
N LEU A 450 -25.39 -10.67 28.66
CA LEU A 450 -26.32 -9.68 28.10
C LEU A 450 -26.33 -8.33 28.88
N PRO A 451 -26.29 -8.30 30.24
CA PRO A 451 -26.27 -7.03 30.95
C PRO A 451 -25.07 -6.13 30.59
N GLU A 452 -23.89 -6.71 30.40
CA GLU A 452 -22.68 -5.97 30.01
C GLU A 452 -22.78 -5.44 28.59
N THR A 453 -23.36 -6.22 27.68
CA THR A 453 -23.63 -5.80 26.29
C THR A 453 -24.58 -4.60 26.25
N ILE A 454 -25.73 -4.69 26.96
CA ILE A 454 -26.70 -3.61 27.03
C ILE A 454 -26.09 -2.35 27.66
N GLU A 455 -25.29 -2.48 28.73
CA GLU A 455 -24.64 -1.33 29.36
C GLU A 455 -23.69 -0.63 28.39
N SER A 456 -22.87 -1.37 27.64
CA SER A 456 -21.97 -0.78 26.64
C SER A 456 -22.73 -0.01 25.55
N ILE A 457 -23.93 -0.46 25.18
CA ILE A 457 -24.79 0.24 24.23
C ILE A 457 -25.37 1.51 24.88
N LYS A 458 -25.80 1.45 26.12
CA LYS A 458 -26.36 2.61 26.86
C LYS A 458 -25.31 3.71 27.10
N GLU A 459 -24.06 3.34 27.25
CA GLU A 459 -22.92 4.27 27.36
C GLU A 459 -22.60 5.01 26.07
N THR A 460 -23.10 4.54 24.89
CA THR A 460 -22.81 5.17 23.59
C THR A 460 -23.15 6.67 23.59
N GLU A 461 -22.29 7.46 22.94
CA GLU A 461 -22.51 8.90 22.76
C GLU A 461 -23.66 9.20 21.81
N TYR A 462 -23.98 8.30 20.87
CA TYR A 462 -25.13 8.40 19.98
C TYR A 462 -26.42 8.05 20.70
N LYS A 463 -27.33 9.01 20.92
CA LYS A 463 -28.51 8.84 21.80
C LYS A 463 -29.80 8.47 21.06
N ASN A 464 -29.85 8.57 19.72
CA ASN A 464 -31.02 8.24 18.91
C ASN A 464 -31.03 6.78 18.49
N TYR A 465 -31.23 5.86 19.45
CA TYR A 465 -31.24 4.42 19.20
C TYR A 465 -32.40 3.70 19.88
N GLU A 466 -32.74 2.52 19.34
CA GLU A 466 -33.50 1.47 20.01
C GLU A 466 -32.68 0.18 20.06
N ILE A 467 -33.00 -0.71 20.98
CA ILE A 467 -32.41 -2.05 21.11
C ILE A 467 -33.49 -3.08 20.83
N ILE A 468 -33.17 -4.06 19.99
CA ILE A 468 -34.07 -5.18 19.67
C ILE A 468 -33.37 -6.48 20.07
N ILE A 469 -33.83 -7.08 21.16
CA ILE A 469 -33.35 -8.39 21.63
C ILE A 469 -34.22 -9.47 20.99
N VAL A 470 -33.63 -10.34 20.19
CA VAL A 470 -34.34 -11.48 19.59
C VAL A 470 -33.99 -12.72 20.36
N ASN A 471 -34.88 -13.16 21.23
CA ASN A 471 -34.75 -14.39 22.00
C ASN A 471 -35.10 -15.60 21.12
N ASP A 472 -34.06 -16.31 20.68
CA ASP A 472 -34.16 -17.49 19.79
C ASP A 472 -34.45 -18.78 20.59
N GLY A 473 -35.53 -18.74 21.39
CA GLY A 473 -36.00 -19.90 22.12
C GLY A 473 -35.11 -20.33 23.29
N SER A 474 -34.59 -19.38 24.09
CA SER A 474 -33.79 -19.68 25.27
C SER A 474 -34.54 -20.61 26.24
N THR A 475 -33.81 -21.57 26.82
CA THR A 475 -34.31 -22.60 27.75
C THR A 475 -33.72 -22.53 29.15
N ASP A 476 -32.68 -21.74 29.33
CA ASP A 476 -32.00 -21.52 30.60
C ASP A 476 -32.79 -20.51 31.48
N GLU A 477 -33.14 -20.91 32.71
CA GLU A 477 -33.95 -20.10 33.61
C GLU A 477 -33.29 -18.75 33.97
N GLU A 478 -31.98 -18.76 34.24
CA GLU A 478 -31.23 -17.54 34.53
C GLU A 478 -31.34 -16.55 33.35
N SER A 479 -31.22 -17.05 32.13
CA SER A 479 -31.31 -16.25 30.91
C SER A 479 -32.70 -15.66 30.69
N LEU A 480 -33.76 -16.43 31.00
CA LEU A 480 -35.13 -15.94 30.92
C LEU A 480 -35.43 -14.88 32.01
N GLU A 481 -34.93 -15.05 33.23
CA GLU A 481 -35.07 -14.06 34.30
C GLU A 481 -34.34 -12.75 33.99
N VAL A 482 -33.19 -12.82 33.34
CA VAL A 482 -32.46 -11.62 32.90
C VAL A 482 -33.25 -10.81 31.88
N LEU A 483 -33.93 -11.47 30.93
CA LEU A 483 -34.76 -10.77 29.93
C LEU A 483 -35.91 -9.99 30.56
N LYS A 484 -36.57 -10.54 31.59
CA LYS A 484 -37.67 -9.85 32.30
C LYS A 484 -37.28 -8.49 32.84
N LYS A 485 -35.99 -8.27 33.21
CA LYS A 485 -35.51 -6.98 33.71
C LYS A 485 -35.59 -5.86 32.67
N TYR A 486 -35.67 -6.20 31.41
CA TYR A 486 -35.67 -5.26 30.30
C TYR A 486 -37.04 -5.08 29.61
N GLU A 487 -38.10 -5.83 30.03
CA GLU A 487 -39.43 -5.76 29.45
C GLU A 487 -40.10 -4.37 29.56
N ASN A 488 -39.72 -3.60 30.57
CA ASN A 488 -40.27 -2.26 30.83
C ASN A 488 -39.30 -1.12 30.42
N ASP A 489 -38.26 -1.39 29.67
CA ASP A 489 -37.36 -0.34 29.17
C ASP A 489 -37.90 0.18 27.81
N ASP A 490 -38.28 1.46 27.76
CA ASP A 490 -38.90 2.10 26.58
C ASP A 490 -38.02 2.03 25.30
N LYS A 491 -36.71 1.86 25.49
CA LYS A 491 -35.77 1.73 24.37
C LYS A 491 -35.52 0.29 23.95
N ILE A 492 -36.00 -0.70 24.71
CA ILE A 492 -35.72 -2.11 24.47
C ILE A 492 -36.98 -2.86 24.06
N LYS A 493 -36.93 -3.51 22.90
CA LYS A 493 -37.97 -4.41 22.39
C LYS A 493 -37.46 -5.83 22.45
N ILE A 494 -38.20 -6.72 23.12
CA ILE A 494 -37.91 -8.16 23.15
C ILE A 494 -38.84 -8.88 22.17
N ILE A 495 -38.27 -9.72 21.32
CA ILE A 495 -38.99 -10.56 20.37
C ILE A 495 -38.66 -12.02 20.70
N ASN A 496 -39.66 -12.80 21.09
CA ASN A 496 -39.51 -14.24 21.34
C ASN A 496 -39.88 -15.02 20.10
N ILE A 497 -38.98 -15.89 19.65
CA ILE A 497 -39.19 -16.79 18.52
C ILE A 497 -38.83 -18.23 18.90
N GLU A 498 -39.30 -19.21 18.12
CA GLU A 498 -38.78 -20.58 18.19
C GLU A 498 -37.33 -20.60 17.76
N ASN A 499 -36.51 -21.45 18.38
CA ASN A 499 -35.11 -21.59 18.01
C ASN A 499 -34.94 -22.00 16.55
N LYS A 500 -34.43 -21.09 15.72
CA LYS A 500 -34.13 -21.29 14.29
C LYS A 500 -32.72 -20.83 13.94
N GLY A 501 -31.91 -20.57 14.94
CA GLY A 501 -30.50 -20.23 14.83
C GLY A 501 -30.19 -18.74 14.62
N LEU A 502 -28.91 -18.42 14.77
CA LEU A 502 -28.37 -17.07 14.79
C LEU A 502 -28.73 -16.26 13.53
N ALA A 503 -28.64 -16.86 12.34
CA ALA A 503 -29.00 -16.24 11.06
C ALA A 503 -30.44 -15.73 11.06
N ASN A 504 -31.40 -16.58 11.52
CA ASN A 504 -32.79 -16.22 11.60
C ASN A 504 -33.04 -15.10 12.63
N ALA A 505 -32.41 -15.19 13.80
CA ALA A 505 -32.56 -14.18 14.85
C ALA A 505 -32.12 -12.79 14.39
N ARG A 506 -30.97 -12.67 13.68
CA ARG A 506 -30.52 -11.40 13.10
C ARG A 506 -31.48 -10.87 12.05
N ASN A 507 -31.99 -11.73 11.15
CA ASN A 507 -32.96 -11.34 10.13
C ASN A 507 -34.26 -10.80 10.74
N VAL A 508 -34.85 -11.51 11.73
CA VAL A 508 -36.06 -11.09 12.44
C VAL A 508 -35.86 -9.75 13.13
N GLY A 509 -34.71 -9.54 13.78
CA GLY A 509 -34.38 -8.26 14.41
C GLY A 509 -34.29 -7.12 13.42
N ALA A 510 -33.62 -7.33 12.30
CA ALA A 510 -33.51 -6.32 11.23
C ALA A 510 -34.85 -6.01 10.56
N GLU A 511 -35.71 -6.99 10.38
CA GLU A 511 -37.08 -6.79 9.85
C GLU A 511 -37.95 -5.98 10.82
N ALA A 512 -37.77 -6.19 12.13
CA ALA A 512 -38.49 -5.49 13.18
C ALA A 512 -37.93 -4.08 13.49
N ALA A 513 -36.77 -3.75 12.94
CA ALA A 513 -36.09 -2.46 13.13
C ALA A 513 -36.91 -1.29 12.56
N ARG A 514 -37.04 -0.22 13.34
CA ARG A 514 -37.68 1.03 12.92
C ARG A 514 -36.69 2.03 12.33
N GLY A 515 -35.41 1.87 12.60
CA GLY A 515 -34.36 2.80 12.18
C GLY A 515 -34.01 2.78 10.70
N GLU A 516 -33.42 3.85 10.23
CA GLU A 516 -32.76 3.94 8.93
C GLU A 516 -31.52 3.04 8.88
N PHE A 517 -30.83 2.89 10.04
CA PHE A 517 -29.65 2.08 10.21
C PHE A 517 -29.91 0.92 11.16
N VAL A 518 -29.23 -0.19 10.91
CA VAL A 518 -29.22 -1.37 11.78
C VAL A 518 -27.79 -1.64 12.23
N ALA A 519 -27.61 -1.93 13.51
CA ALA A 519 -26.35 -2.47 14.04
C ALA A 519 -26.59 -3.88 14.54
N PHE A 520 -25.57 -4.74 14.39
CA PHE A 520 -25.56 -6.09 14.98
C PHE A 520 -24.47 -6.15 16.05
N ILE A 521 -24.81 -6.75 17.19
CA ILE A 521 -23.87 -7.06 18.28
C ILE A 521 -24.34 -8.32 18.98
N ASP A 522 -23.45 -9.26 19.22
CA ASP A 522 -23.78 -10.50 19.92
C ASP A 522 -23.95 -10.26 21.43
N ALA A 523 -24.80 -11.04 22.09
CA ALA A 523 -25.23 -10.82 23.50
C ALA A 523 -24.10 -11.05 24.54
N ASP A 524 -22.88 -11.30 24.12
CA ASP A 524 -21.70 -11.46 24.94
C ASP A 524 -20.57 -10.47 24.62
N ASP A 525 -20.80 -9.58 23.67
CA ASP A 525 -19.80 -8.61 23.18
C ASP A 525 -20.06 -7.20 23.68
N LYS A 526 -19.12 -6.27 23.44
CA LYS A 526 -19.23 -4.86 23.84
C LYS A 526 -18.84 -3.91 22.71
N VAL A 527 -19.33 -2.70 22.76
CA VAL A 527 -19.04 -1.65 21.81
C VAL A 527 -18.45 -0.42 22.51
N ASP A 528 -17.46 0.24 21.88
CA ASP A 528 -16.95 1.53 22.36
C ASP A 528 -18.03 2.62 22.19
N LYS A 529 -18.07 3.52 23.15
CA LYS A 529 -19.06 4.60 23.20
C LYS A 529 -19.11 5.51 21.97
N THR A 530 -18.04 5.62 21.19
CA THR A 530 -17.93 6.51 20.03
C THR A 530 -18.32 5.84 18.71
N PHE A 531 -18.36 4.49 18.66
CA PHE A 531 -18.47 3.74 17.41
C PHE A 531 -19.73 4.09 16.61
N TYR A 532 -20.90 4.04 17.23
CA TYR A 532 -22.17 4.20 16.51
C TYR A 532 -22.30 5.59 15.88
N GLY A 533 -21.96 6.65 16.62
CA GLY A 533 -21.99 8.01 16.10
C GLY A 533 -21.08 8.20 14.91
N ARG A 534 -19.84 7.77 15.02
CA ARG A 534 -18.85 7.84 13.93
C ARG A 534 -19.26 7.02 12.70
N ALA A 535 -19.82 5.83 12.91
CA ALA A 535 -20.30 5.00 11.81
C ALA A 535 -21.45 5.66 11.04
N ILE A 536 -22.39 6.28 11.75
CA ILE A 536 -23.52 7.00 11.15
C ILE A 536 -23.04 8.25 10.39
N ASP A 537 -22.10 9.01 10.96
CA ASP A 537 -21.52 10.18 10.28
C ASP A 537 -20.84 9.78 8.95
N ILE A 538 -20.11 8.65 8.92
CA ILE A 538 -19.51 8.11 7.70
C ILE A 538 -20.57 7.69 6.69
N LEU A 539 -21.66 7.03 7.13
CA LEU A 539 -22.77 6.65 6.26
C LEU A 539 -23.51 7.88 5.70
N HIS A 540 -23.63 8.96 6.45
CA HIS A 540 -24.18 10.22 5.95
C HIS A 540 -23.28 10.88 4.91
N GLN A 541 -21.96 10.88 5.16
CA GLN A 541 -20.99 11.50 4.27
C GLN A 541 -20.87 10.76 2.92
N TYR A 542 -20.82 9.43 2.94
CA TYR A 542 -20.54 8.64 1.74
C TYR A 542 -21.73 7.78 1.31
N LYS A 543 -22.39 8.18 0.21
CA LYS A 543 -23.57 7.48 -0.31
C LYS A 543 -23.31 6.08 -0.84
N ASN A 544 -22.07 5.80 -1.28
CA ASN A 544 -21.63 4.50 -1.79
C ASN A 544 -21.10 3.55 -0.70
N VAL A 545 -21.08 3.97 0.57
CA VAL A 545 -20.78 3.11 1.71
C VAL A 545 -22.09 2.53 2.24
N SER A 546 -22.17 1.20 2.29
CA SER A 546 -23.35 0.47 2.77
C SER A 546 -23.29 0.14 4.25
N TYR A 547 -22.10 -0.14 4.78
CA TYR A 547 -21.87 -0.46 6.19
C TYR A 547 -20.49 -0.02 6.68
N VAL A 548 -20.40 0.18 8.00
CA VAL A 548 -19.19 0.61 8.70
C VAL A 548 -18.90 -0.35 9.85
N TYR A 549 -17.64 -0.71 10.01
CA TYR A 549 -17.11 -1.55 11.08
C TYR A 549 -15.78 -1.00 11.58
N SER A 550 -15.17 -1.65 12.57
CA SER A 550 -13.88 -1.21 13.12
C SER A 550 -12.97 -2.41 13.40
N TRP A 551 -11.73 -2.14 13.81
CA TRP A 551 -10.88 -3.17 14.39
C TRP A 551 -11.53 -3.77 15.62
N VAL A 552 -11.26 -5.05 15.85
CA VAL A 552 -11.83 -5.82 16.95
C VAL A 552 -10.77 -6.09 18.00
N GLN A 553 -11.01 -5.64 19.22
CA GLN A 553 -10.21 -6.01 20.39
C GLN A 553 -10.82 -7.26 21.03
N TYR A 554 -10.04 -8.32 21.16
CA TYR A 554 -10.47 -9.48 21.95
C TYR A 554 -10.29 -9.22 23.43
N PHE A 555 -11.19 -9.76 24.25
CA PHE A 555 -11.09 -9.67 25.69
C PHE A 555 -11.44 -11.00 26.39
N GLU A 556 -11.15 -11.13 27.70
CA GLU A 556 -11.20 -12.33 28.52
C GLU A 556 -10.24 -13.45 28.07
N GLY A 557 -10.66 -14.36 27.20
CA GLY A 557 -9.85 -15.52 26.80
C GLY A 557 -8.67 -15.20 25.87
N SER A 558 -8.58 -13.96 25.36
CA SER A 558 -7.50 -13.46 24.51
C SER A 558 -7.39 -11.95 24.64
N GLN A 559 -6.19 -11.41 24.35
CA GLN A 559 -5.93 -9.96 24.25
C GLN A 559 -5.48 -9.57 22.83
N ALA A 560 -5.68 -10.45 21.86
CA ALA A 560 -5.32 -10.20 20.47
C ALA A 560 -6.19 -9.10 19.85
N VAL A 561 -5.70 -8.50 18.80
CA VAL A 561 -6.45 -7.56 17.96
C VAL A 561 -6.67 -8.20 16.60
N TRP A 562 -7.90 -8.11 16.08
CA TRP A 562 -8.19 -8.42 14.70
C TRP A 562 -8.31 -7.11 13.91
N PRO A 563 -7.26 -6.70 13.18
CA PRO A 563 -7.33 -5.54 12.33
C PRO A 563 -8.20 -5.86 11.11
N THR A 564 -9.17 -5.01 10.86
CA THR A 564 -10.03 -5.10 9.69
C THR A 564 -9.66 -4.01 8.69
N PHE A 565 -9.89 -4.26 7.41
CA PHE A 565 -9.58 -3.35 6.31
C PHE A 565 -10.86 -3.00 5.55
N ASN A 566 -10.84 -1.94 4.74
CA ASN A 566 -11.96 -1.68 3.82
C ASN A 566 -12.20 -2.91 2.95
N VAL A 567 -13.45 -3.16 2.59
CA VAL A 567 -13.77 -4.33 1.77
C VAL A 567 -12.95 -4.30 0.48
N HIS A 568 -12.19 -5.38 0.29
CA HIS A 568 -11.45 -5.68 -0.93
C HIS A 568 -11.99 -7.01 -1.47
N ILE A 569 -12.70 -6.96 -2.60
CA ILE A 569 -13.52 -8.08 -3.07
C ILE A 569 -12.69 -9.35 -3.30
N PRO A 570 -11.57 -9.36 -4.04
CA PRO A 570 -10.80 -10.60 -4.23
C PRO A 570 -10.35 -11.25 -2.92
N TYR A 571 -9.94 -10.45 -1.93
CA TYR A 571 -9.50 -10.98 -0.65
C TYR A 571 -10.69 -11.49 0.19
N LEU A 572 -11.84 -10.79 0.19
CA LEU A 572 -13.07 -11.23 0.85
C LEU A 572 -13.51 -12.61 0.33
N LEU A 573 -13.39 -12.84 -0.98
CA LEU A 573 -13.75 -14.12 -1.59
C LEU A 573 -12.78 -15.26 -1.24
N CYS A 574 -11.57 -14.93 -0.78
CA CYS A 574 -10.62 -15.90 -0.26
C CYS A 574 -10.80 -16.19 1.24
N ALA A 575 -11.15 -15.15 2.04
CA ALA A 575 -11.28 -15.26 3.49
C ALA A 575 -12.16 -14.16 4.09
N ASN A 576 -12.83 -14.43 5.22
CA ASN A 576 -13.59 -13.42 5.94
C ASN A 576 -12.67 -12.30 6.45
N MET A 577 -13.02 -11.05 6.13
CA MET A 577 -12.25 -9.84 6.45
C MET A 577 -12.79 -9.06 7.65
N LEU A 578 -14.00 -9.33 8.10
CA LEU A 578 -14.69 -8.52 9.10
C LEU A 578 -15.61 -9.36 10.00
N ALA A 579 -15.83 -8.89 11.20
CA ALA A 579 -16.76 -9.50 12.14
C ALA A 579 -18.19 -8.99 11.92
N ALA A 580 -19.16 -9.63 12.58
CA ALA A 580 -20.57 -9.26 12.50
C ALA A 580 -20.91 -7.88 13.10
N PHE A 581 -19.96 -7.24 13.78
CA PHE A 581 -20.12 -5.91 14.37
C PHE A 581 -20.12 -4.81 13.32
N VAL A 582 -21.26 -4.47 12.81
CA VAL A 582 -21.41 -3.43 11.79
C VAL A 582 -22.57 -2.49 12.09
N VAL A 583 -22.49 -1.27 11.58
CA VAL A 583 -23.65 -0.39 11.36
C VAL A 583 -23.92 -0.35 9.85
N ILE A 584 -25.09 -0.79 9.43
CA ILE A 584 -25.46 -0.96 8.02
C ILE A 584 -26.73 -0.20 7.69
N ARG A 585 -26.86 0.27 6.44
CA ARG A 585 -28.14 0.78 5.93
C ARG A 585 -29.19 -0.33 5.93
N LYS A 586 -30.32 -0.09 6.58
CA LYS A 586 -31.42 -1.08 6.66
C LYS A 586 -31.83 -1.61 5.30
N ASN A 587 -31.96 -0.73 4.31
CA ASN A 587 -32.35 -1.13 2.95
C ASN A 587 -31.33 -2.05 2.29
N ASP A 588 -30.03 -1.79 2.47
CA ASP A 588 -28.96 -2.64 1.91
C ASP A 588 -28.97 -4.03 2.56
N PHE A 589 -29.12 -4.09 3.90
CA PHE A 589 -29.21 -5.37 4.59
C PHE A 589 -30.43 -6.18 4.19
N LEU A 590 -31.61 -5.57 4.22
CA LEU A 590 -32.86 -6.31 3.94
C LEU A 590 -33.01 -6.74 2.48
N ASN A 591 -32.39 -6.04 1.52
CA ASN A 591 -32.40 -6.44 0.12
C ASN A 591 -31.30 -7.43 -0.22
N PHE A 592 -30.09 -7.26 0.34
CA PHE A 592 -28.88 -7.95 -0.16
C PHE A 592 -28.06 -8.63 0.92
N GLY A 593 -28.21 -8.29 2.20
CA GLY A 593 -27.34 -8.74 3.30
C GLY A 593 -27.98 -9.73 4.28
N LYS A 594 -29.23 -10.16 4.03
CA LYS A 594 -29.89 -11.12 4.92
C LYS A 594 -29.09 -12.40 5.04
N ASN A 595 -28.93 -12.87 6.28
CA ASN A 595 -28.23 -14.10 6.55
C ASN A 595 -29.04 -15.30 6.04
N ARG A 596 -28.42 -16.17 5.22
CA ARG A 596 -29.10 -17.36 4.71
C ARG A 596 -29.21 -18.44 5.79
N ILE A 597 -30.45 -18.94 6.02
CA ILE A 597 -30.73 -19.93 7.08
C ILE A 597 -29.94 -21.24 6.88
N MET A 598 -29.62 -21.58 5.63
CA MET A 598 -28.81 -22.75 5.32
C MET A 598 -27.35 -22.70 5.84
N MET A 599 -26.90 -21.52 6.31
CA MET A 599 -25.61 -21.35 7.01
C MET A 599 -25.74 -21.68 8.51
N GLU A 600 -26.40 -22.77 8.83
CA GLU A 600 -26.76 -23.16 10.21
C GLU A 600 -25.57 -23.47 11.11
N TYR A 601 -24.39 -23.80 10.52
CA TYR A 601 -23.19 -24.10 11.29
C TYR A 601 -22.29 -22.89 11.53
N GLY A 602 -22.68 -21.68 11.04
CA GLY A 602 -21.96 -20.41 11.17
C GLY A 602 -21.49 -19.86 9.82
N MET A 603 -20.70 -18.78 9.84
CA MET A 603 -20.30 -18.01 8.67
C MET A 603 -21.48 -17.38 7.89
N GLU A 604 -22.62 -17.22 8.54
CA GLU A 604 -23.81 -16.55 7.98
C GLU A 604 -23.55 -15.07 7.71
N ASP A 605 -22.70 -14.44 8.53
CA ASP A 605 -22.20 -13.08 8.38
C ASP A 605 -21.31 -12.95 7.14
N TYR A 606 -20.33 -13.86 6.99
CA TYR A 606 -19.45 -13.91 5.81
C TYR A 606 -20.25 -14.04 4.52
N ASP A 607 -21.21 -14.96 4.48
CA ASP A 607 -22.08 -15.15 3.34
C ASP A 607 -22.90 -13.89 3.00
N GLY A 608 -23.39 -13.20 4.03
CA GLY A 608 -24.05 -11.90 3.91
C GLY A 608 -23.14 -10.82 3.32
N TRP A 609 -21.85 -10.78 3.73
CA TRP A 609 -20.87 -9.84 3.18
C TRP A 609 -20.55 -10.11 1.71
N VAL A 610 -20.47 -11.38 1.31
CA VAL A 610 -20.29 -11.77 -0.10
C VAL A 610 -21.52 -11.36 -0.91
N SER A 611 -22.74 -11.60 -0.40
CA SER A 611 -24.00 -11.19 -1.04
C SER A 611 -24.06 -9.65 -1.22
N LEU A 612 -23.73 -8.89 -0.19
CA LEU A 612 -23.64 -7.43 -0.26
C LEU A 612 -22.65 -6.97 -1.33
N ALA A 613 -21.43 -7.56 -1.33
CA ALA A 613 -20.40 -7.22 -2.31
C ALA A 613 -20.83 -7.55 -3.74
N GLU A 614 -21.50 -8.68 -3.97
CA GLU A 614 -22.07 -9.06 -5.28
C GLU A 614 -23.05 -8.02 -5.82
N ASN A 615 -23.78 -7.34 -4.93
CA ASN A 615 -24.76 -6.31 -5.25
C ASN A 615 -24.19 -4.88 -5.14
N GLY A 616 -22.87 -4.71 -5.08
CA GLY A 616 -22.19 -3.41 -5.04
C GLY A 616 -22.35 -2.67 -3.70
N CYS A 617 -22.75 -3.38 -2.64
CA CYS A 617 -22.88 -2.84 -1.29
C CYS A 617 -21.60 -3.12 -0.51
N LEU A 618 -20.70 -2.12 -0.40
CA LEU A 618 -19.38 -2.27 0.22
C LEU A 618 -19.29 -1.56 1.56
N GLY A 619 -18.41 -2.07 2.43
CA GLY A 619 -18.17 -1.55 3.76
C GLY A 619 -16.77 -0.97 3.95
N VAL A 620 -16.64 -0.10 4.95
CA VAL A 620 -15.40 0.56 5.33
C VAL A 620 -15.04 0.32 6.79
N SER A 621 -13.74 0.30 7.08
CA SER A 621 -13.20 0.05 8.41
C SER A 621 -12.69 1.35 9.06
N ILE A 622 -13.13 1.63 10.27
CA ILE A 622 -12.48 2.61 11.14
C ILE A 622 -11.25 1.92 11.75
N PRO A 623 -10.02 2.42 11.51
CA PRO A 623 -8.80 1.75 11.95
C PRO A 623 -8.49 1.98 13.43
N GLU A 624 -9.46 1.68 14.28
CA GLU A 624 -9.42 1.81 15.75
C GLU A 624 -10.18 0.63 16.40
N LYS A 625 -9.80 0.27 17.62
CA LYS A 625 -10.34 -0.87 18.39
C LYS A 625 -11.66 -0.52 19.05
N LEU A 626 -12.73 -0.31 18.29
CA LEU A 626 -14.02 0.17 18.79
C LEU A 626 -15.04 -0.94 19.02
N ASN A 627 -14.77 -2.15 18.54
CA ASN A 627 -15.57 -3.34 18.80
C ASN A 627 -14.79 -4.31 19.68
N LEU A 628 -15.43 -4.80 20.76
CA LEU A 628 -14.81 -5.68 21.74
C LEU A 628 -15.47 -7.06 21.68
N TYR A 629 -14.73 -8.08 21.25
CA TYR A 629 -15.19 -9.45 21.07
C TYR A 629 -14.79 -10.31 22.28
N ARG A 630 -15.77 -10.94 22.93
CA ARG A 630 -15.53 -11.83 24.07
C ARG A 630 -15.09 -13.22 23.59
N VAL A 631 -13.91 -13.60 24.01
CA VAL A 631 -13.35 -14.92 23.66
C VAL A 631 -13.71 -15.96 24.71
N ARG A 632 -14.67 -16.83 24.38
CA ARG A 632 -15.08 -17.96 25.22
C ARG A 632 -14.61 -19.30 24.64
N LYS A 633 -14.48 -20.31 25.52
CA LYS A 633 -14.06 -21.67 25.11
C LYS A 633 -15.13 -22.39 24.27
N ASP A 634 -16.39 -22.07 24.50
CA ASP A 634 -17.59 -22.69 23.93
C ASP A 634 -18.18 -21.91 22.73
N SER A 635 -17.49 -20.88 22.24
CA SER A 635 -17.99 -20.13 21.10
C SER A 635 -18.06 -20.99 19.81
N MET A 636 -19.07 -20.71 18.99
CA MET A 636 -19.33 -21.43 17.74
C MET A 636 -18.11 -21.45 16.81
N SER A 637 -17.44 -20.34 16.64
CA SER A 637 -16.27 -20.20 15.76
C SER A 637 -15.08 -21.11 16.14
N ARG A 638 -14.99 -21.53 17.42
CA ARG A 638 -13.96 -22.45 17.91
C ARG A 638 -14.28 -23.92 17.66
N GLN A 639 -15.50 -24.22 17.28
CA GLN A 639 -15.92 -25.58 16.94
C GLN A 639 -15.70 -25.90 15.45
N PHE A 640 -15.33 -24.90 14.62
CA PHE A 640 -15.06 -25.13 13.21
C PHE A 640 -13.83 -26.01 13.00
N ASN A 641 -14.04 -27.13 12.34
CA ASN A 641 -12.96 -27.91 11.77
C ASN A 641 -12.78 -27.57 10.27
N LYS A 642 -11.69 -28.04 9.69
CA LYS A 642 -11.36 -27.74 8.29
C LYS A 642 -12.41 -28.21 7.29
N LYS A 643 -13.04 -29.36 7.52
CA LYS A 643 -14.12 -29.91 6.65
C LYS A 643 -15.36 -29.04 6.70
N MET A 644 -15.77 -28.60 7.90
CA MET A 644 -16.91 -27.70 8.08
C MET A 644 -16.67 -26.36 7.39
N ARG A 645 -15.49 -25.74 7.56
CA ARG A 645 -15.14 -24.49 6.86
C ARG A 645 -15.21 -24.64 5.35
N ILE A 646 -14.62 -25.69 4.78
CA ILE A 646 -14.69 -25.97 3.33
C ILE A 646 -16.15 -26.10 2.87
N TYR A 647 -16.97 -26.82 3.61
CA TYR A 647 -18.40 -26.99 3.31
C TYR A 647 -19.14 -25.65 3.31
N LEU A 648 -18.92 -24.79 4.32
CA LEU A 648 -19.54 -23.47 4.40
C LEU A 648 -19.10 -22.54 3.25
N TYR A 649 -17.82 -22.55 2.90
CA TYR A 649 -17.34 -21.84 1.71
C TYR A 649 -17.94 -22.35 0.41
N GLN A 650 -18.19 -23.67 0.27
CA GLN A 650 -18.88 -24.24 -0.88
C GLN A 650 -20.32 -23.74 -0.99
N ILE A 651 -21.06 -23.71 0.12
CA ILE A 651 -22.43 -23.18 0.15
C ILE A 651 -22.44 -21.70 -0.23
N SER A 652 -21.53 -20.91 0.32
CA SER A 652 -21.44 -19.48 -0.01
C SER A 652 -21.14 -19.30 -1.50
N ARG A 653 -20.14 -20.01 -2.04
CA ARG A 653 -19.82 -19.94 -3.47
C ARG A 653 -21.00 -20.31 -4.39
N GLN A 654 -21.74 -21.38 -4.05
CA GLN A 654 -22.92 -21.81 -4.83
C GLN A 654 -24.04 -20.76 -4.83
N GLY A 655 -24.15 -19.98 -3.75
CA GLY A 655 -25.13 -18.91 -3.64
C GLY A 655 -24.77 -17.62 -4.40
N HIS A 656 -23.48 -17.46 -4.71
CA HIS A 656 -22.91 -16.21 -5.22
C HIS A 656 -22.01 -16.41 -6.45
N GLU A 657 -22.41 -17.27 -7.39
CA GLU A 657 -21.60 -17.69 -8.54
C GLU A 657 -21.04 -16.51 -9.35
N LYS A 658 -21.83 -15.48 -9.60
CA LYS A 658 -21.47 -14.34 -10.46
C LYS A 658 -20.23 -13.59 -9.96
N ILE A 659 -20.15 -13.30 -8.67
CA ILE A 659 -19.01 -12.57 -8.11
C ILE A 659 -17.76 -13.47 -8.08
N PHE A 660 -17.88 -14.76 -7.77
CA PHE A 660 -16.77 -15.70 -7.82
C PHE A 660 -16.25 -15.93 -9.24
N GLU A 661 -17.11 -15.97 -10.26
CA GLU A 661 -16.71 -16.02 -11.66
C GLU A 661 -15.95 -14.77 -12.08
N LYS A 662 -16.47 -13.58 -11.77
CA LYS A 662 -15.85 -12.29 -12.10
C LYS A 662 -14.42 -12.19 -11.56
N TYR A 663 -14.18 -12.62 -10.33
CA TYR A 663 -12.88 -12.52 -9.67
C TYR A 663 -12.10 -13.84 -9.63
N SER A 664 -12.49 -14.84 -10.44
CA SER A 664 -11.89 -16.19 -10.45
C SER A 664 -10.38 -16.18 -10.65
N LYS A 665 -9.87 -15.32 -11.55
CA LYS A 665 -8.43 -15.16 -11.80
C LYS A 665 -7.69 -14.68 -10.55
N ASP A 666 -8.21 -13.64 -9.89
CA ASP A 666 -7.55 -13.04 -8.72
C ASP A 666 -7.57 -14.00 -7.54
N ILE A 667 -8.69 -14.67 -7.30
CA ILE A 667 -8.83 -15.73 -6.28
C ILE A 667 -7.81 -16.84 -6.55
N TYR A 668 -7.75 -17.35 -7.79
CA TYR A 668 -6.82 -18.42 -8.15
C TYR A 668 -5.36 -18.01 -7.89
N MET A 669 -4.98 -16.80 -8.34
CA MET A 669 -3.61 -16.31 -8.17
C MET A 669 -3.26 -16.04 -6.70
N LEU A 670 -4.18 -15.46 -5.91
CA LEU A 670 -3.98 -15.26 -4.47
C LEU A 670 -3.76 -16.60 -3.74
N LEU A 671 -4.59 -17.60 -4.02
CA LEU A 671 -4.50 -18.91 -3.40
C LEU A 671 -3.26 -19.70 -3.88
N LEU A 672 -2.93 -19.63 -5.17
CA LEU A 672 -1.74 -20.27 -5.73
C LEU A 672 -0.44 -19.70 -5.12
N THR A 673 -0.39 -18.39 -4.96
CA THR A 673 0.83 -17.70 -4.52
C THR A 673 1.04 -17.81 -3.01
N ASN A 674 -0.04 -17.69 -2.20
CA ASN A 674 0.05 -17.62 -0.74
C ASN A 674 -0.37 -18.90 -0.03
N GLY A 675 -1.02 -19.83 -0.74
CA GLY A 675 -1.41 -21.14 -0.21
C GLY A 675 -0.29 -22.17 -0.22
N GLN A 676 -0.54 -23.32 0.38
CA GLN A 676 0.40 -24.44 0.27
C GLN A 676 0.39 -24.97 -1.15
N PRO A 677 1.57 -25.13 -1.80
CA PRO A 677 1.65 -25.69 -3.13
C PRO A 677 1.09 -27.11 -3.15
N PHE A 678 0.28 -27.36 -4.15
CA PHE A 678 -0.39 -28.62 -4.35
C PHE A 678 0.41 -29.47 -5.35
N TYR A 679 1.18 -30.46 -4.84
CA TYR A 679 2.00 -31.33 -5.67
C TYR A 679 1.26 -32.61 -5.98
N TRP A 680 0.52 -32.63 -7.10
CA TRP A 680 -0.12 -33.84 -7.57
C TRP A 680 0.58 -34.41 -8.80
N ASN A 681 1.26 -35.52 -8.57
CA ASN A 681 1.66 -36.41 -9.66
C ASN A 681 0.68 -37.59 -9.84
N ASN A 682 -0.26 -37.78 -8.90
CA ASN A 682 -1.31 -38.74 -8.98
C ASN A 682 -2.64 -38.22 -8.38
N PRO A 683 -3.64 -37.87 -9.21
CA PRO A 683 -4.92 -37.34 -8.76
C PRO A 683 -5.81 -38.33 -8.02
N THR A 684 -5.46 -39.64 -8.06
CA THR A 684 -6.21 -40.69 -7.35
C THR A 684 -5.74 -40.91 -5.90
N THR A 685 -4.64 -40.25 -5.50
CA THR A 685 -4.15 -40.34 -4.11
C THR A 685 -5.10 -39.61 -3.17
N PRO A 686 -5.69 -40.26 -2.16
CA PRO A 686 -6.61 -39.61 -1.25
C PRO A 686 -5.93 -38.56 -0.38
N VAL A 687 -6.57 -37.40 -0.21
CA VAL A 687 -6.14 -36.36 0.72
C VAL A 687 -6.93 -36.45 2.00
N TYR A 688 -6.24 -36.67 3.11
CA TYR A 688 -6.87 -36.75 4.43
C TYR A 688 -6.86 -35.35 5.08
N LEU A 689 -8.05 -34.77 5.25
CA LEU A 689 -8.22 -33.51 5.96
C LEU A 689 -8.36 -33.78 7.47
N PRO A 690 -7.58 -33.08 8.34
CA PRO A 690 -7.74 -33.25 9.77
C PRO A 690 -9.13 -32.78 10.22
N THR A 691 -9.73 -33.55 11.14
CA THR A 691 -11.06 -33.27 11.72
C THR A 691 -10.97 -32.35 12.96
N ASN A 692 -9.78 -32.21 13.55
CA ASN A 692 -9.54 -31.39 14.74
C ASN A 692 -8.53 -30.28 14.40
N ASP A 693 -9.02 -29.05 14.27
CA ASP A 693 -8.19 -27.86 13.98
C ASP A 693 -7.64 -27.17 15.25
N ASN A 694 -7.60 -27.88 16.38
CA ASN A 694 -7.04 -27.33 17.63
C ASN A 694 -5.53 -26.96 17.56
N THR A 695 -4.93 -26.99 16.37
CA THR A 695 -3.49 -26.77 16.18
C THR A 695 -3.12 -25.38 15.64
N ASN A 696 -4.03 -24.61 15.03
CA ASN A 696 -3.61 -23.39 14.31
C ASN A 696 -3.47 -22.14 15.18
N VAL A 697 -4.23 -21.99 16.27
CA VAL A 697 -4.05 -20.84 17.18
C VAL A 697 -2.86 -21.06 18.13
N GLN A 698 -2.51 -22.33 18.43
CA GLN A 698 -1.35 -22.62 19.27
C GLN A 698 -0.01 -22.60 18.54
N VAL A 699 0.01 -22.76 17.21
CA VAL A 699 1.28 -22.77 16.46
C VAL A 699 1.82 -21.35 16.30
N ASP A 700 0.99 -20.36 16.01
CA ASP A 700 1.41 -18.97 15.90
C ASP A 700 1.82 -18.39 17.25
N ASP A 701 1.08 -18.69 18.31
CA ASP A 701 1.43 -18.27 19.68
C ASP A 701 2.73 -18.98 20.16
N ARG A 702 2.94 -20.23 19.80
CA ARG A 702 4.17 -20.97 20.12
C ARG A 702 5.36 -20.47 19.30
N ILE A 703 5.18 -20.19 18.02
CA ILE A 703 6.22 -19.61 17.15
C ILE A 703 6.56 -18.22 17.66
N TYR A 704 5.58 -17.37 17.94
CA TYR A 704 5.76 -16.05 18.51
C TYR A 704 6.47 -16.08 19.87
N ARG A 705 6.05 -16.99 20.77
CA ARG A 705 6.74 -17.19 22.06
C ARG A 705 8.16 -17.72 21.89
N LEU A 706 8.40 -18.63 20.95
CA LEU A 706 9.72 -19.13 20.61
C LEU A 706 10.60 -18.05 20.01
N GLU A 707 10.07 -17.22 19.12
CA GLU A 707 10.80 -16.08 18.56
C GLU A 707 11.12 -15.02 19.63
N LYS A 708 10.18 -14.73 20.52
CA LYS A 708 10.40 -13.82 21.65
C LYS A 708 11.49 -14.36 22.60
N ILE A 709 11.46 -15.66 22.93
CA ILE A 709 12.49 -16.32 23.75
C ILE A 709 13.83 -16.35 23.01
N LEU A 710 13.85 -16.64 21.71
CA LEU A 710 15.05 -16.68 20.90
C LEU A 710 15.67 -15.29 20.66
N ASN A 711 14.90 -14.22 20.81
CA ASN A 711 15.37 -12.85 20.68
C ASN A 711 15.85 -12.25 22.02
N THR A 712 15.61 -12.92 23.15
CA THR A 712 16.24 -12.56 24.44
C THR A 712 17.73 -12.85 24.40
N PHE A 713 18.49 -12.23 25.30
CA PHE A 713 19.95 -12.47 25.39
C PHE A 713 20.30 -13.94 25.57
N PRO A 714 19.65 -14.73 26.48
CA PRO A 714 19.84 -16.19 26.56
C PRO A 714 19.45 -16.94 25.27
N GLY A 715 18.39 -16.52 24.59
CA GLY A 715 17.94 -17.13 23.34
C GLY A 715 18.92 -16.89 22.18
N LYS A 716 19.55 -15.73 22.10
CA LYS A 716 20.60 -15.43 21.12
C LYS A 716 21.85 -16.30 21.33
N VAL A 717 22.21 -16.55 22.60
CA VAL A 717 23.30 -17.44 22.96
C VAL A 717 22.96 -18.89 22.59
N ALA A 718 21.76 -19.37 22.92
CA ALA A 718 21.29 -20.71 22.56
C ALA A 718 21.27 -20.93 21.04
N ARG A 719 20.84 -19.93 20.25
CA ARG A 719 20.87 -19.97 18.77
C ARG A 719 22.31 -20.06 18.23
N LYS A 720 23.26 -19.37 18.86
CA LYS A 720 24.69 -19.41 18.48
C LYS A 720 25.30 -20.75 18.80
N ILE A 721 24.99 -21.34 19.97
CA ILE A 721 25.42 -22.69 20.38
C ILE A 721 24.83 -23.75 19.44
N TYR A 722 23.53 -23.69 19.11
CA TYR A 722 22.87 -24.62 18.18
C TYR A 722 23.49 -24.59 16.79
N ARG A 723 23.79 -23.38 16.26
CA ARG A 723 24.51 -23.23 14.98
C ARG A 723 25.93 -23.81 15.03
N GLY A 724 26.62 -23.65 16.16
CA GLY A 724 27.94 -24.26 16.40
C GLY A 724 27.88 -25.79 16.39
N LEU A 725 26.94 -26.38 17.14
CA LEU A 725 26.74 -27.82 17.21
C LEU A 725 26.32 -28.42 15.86
N ARG A 726 25.51 -27.72 15.06
CA ARG A 726 25.14 -28.14 13.70
C ARG A 726 26.34 -28.17 12.75
N LYS A 727 27.25 -27.20 12.86
CA LYS A 727 28.52 -27.21 12.09
C LYS A 727 29.45 -28.38 12.48
N ILE A 728 29.55 -28.68 13.77
CA ILE A 728 30.30 -29.82 14.28
C ILE A 728 29.72 -31.14 13.79
N LYS A 729 28.38 -31.28 13.84
CA LYS A 729 27.69 -32.48 13.33
C LYS A 729 27.86 -32.69 11.82
N HIS A 730 27.97 -31.61 11.04
CA HIS A 730 28.29 -31.67 9.60
C HIS A 730 29.77 -32.01 9.35
N ALA A 731 30.67 -31.56 10.21
CA ALA A 731 32.10 -31.89 10.10
C ALA A 731 32.43 -33.34 10.49
N ILE A 732 31.63 -33.92 11.41
CA ILE A 732 31.78 -35.35 11.82
C ILE A 732 31.17 -36.31 10.80
N LYS A 733 30.24 -35.82 9.91
CA LYS A 733 29.64 -36.65 8.84
C LYS A 733 30.40 -36.57 7.51
N LYS A 734 31.43 -35.75 7.39
CA LYS A 734 32.47 -35.82 6.35
C LYS A 734 33.66 -36.62 6.87
#